data_4036ba2217500befabb17120b57dd1b6
#
_entry.id   4036ba2217500befabb17120b57dd1b6
#
_cell.length_a   1.000
_cell.length_b   1.000
_cell.length_c   1.000
_cell.angle_alpha   90.00
_cell.angle_beta   90.00
_cell.angle_gamma   90.00
#
_symmetry.space_group_name_H-M   'P 1'
#
loop_
_entity.id
_entity.type
_entity.pdbx_description
1 polymer ?
#
loop_
_entity_poly.entity_id
_entity_poly.type
_entity_poly.pdbx_seq_one_letter_code
_entity_poly.pdbx_strand_id
1 'polypeptide(L)'
;MQSVFTERSTRLPIMISGTITDASGRTLTGQVTEAFYNSLAHAQPLSIGLNCALGAELMRPYVEELSRVASCYVSAHPNAGLPNPLSDTGYDELPETTARLVKEFATSGFLNIAGGCCGTSPAHIKAIAEALKDVPPRKLPDLEHRCRLSGLEPFNIGDDTLFVNVGERANVTGSAKFKRLILEGQYDEALEVAKQQVETGAQVIXXXXXXXMIDSSKWNIIEAGLKCVQGKPIVNSISLKEGEENFIKYATLVRRYGAAAVVMAFDEQGQADTYARKTEICKRSYDILVNQVGFPPEDIIFDPNIFAIATGIEEHNNYAVDFIEACVWIRKNLPYAKISGGVSNVSFSFRGNEPVREAIHTVFLYHAIQAGMNMGIVNAGQLGVYXXXXXXXXXXXEDVVLNRHPDAGEKLVKLAESVKGGGKEQVEDLEWRRGTVQERLTHALVRGITTFIVEDTEEARLEARFPVEVIEGPLMTGMNFVGDLFGAGKMFLPQVVKSARVMKQAVAHLIPYIEAEKLRSGDTSSKGKIVMATVKGDVHDIGKNIVTVVLQCNNFEVVNMGVMVPCQQILDTAREHNADIIGLSGLITPSLEEMAHVAKEMERQGFKIPLLIGGATTSRVHTAVKIEQNYPSGVTVYVTDASRAVGVCSNLLSSTLRDEYIAEIKTDYANAREQHEARQLKAVYVPLEQARAHKLATDWSGYTPPKPSVTGVKELRDYSLAEIAEYIDWTPFFQAWELAGRYPKILQDNV
;
A
#
# COMPACT_ATOMS: atom_id res chain seq x y z
N MET A 1 -13.42 -4.75 25.59
CA MET A 1 -14.44 -3.71 25.79
C MET A 1 -15.73 -4.01 25.04
N GLN A 2 -15.67 -4.37 23.74
CA GLN A 2 -16.91 -4.60 22.99
C GLN A 2 -17.77 -5.72 23.59
N SER A 3 -17.14 -6.79 24.08
CA SER A 3 -17.87 -7.88 24.71
C SER A 3 -18.59 -7.40 25.96
N VAL A 4 -17.93 -6.56 26.76
CA VAL A 4 -18.56 -6.01 27.97
C VAL A 4 -19.73 -5.11 27.59
N PHE A 5 -19.58 -4.29 26.53
CA PHE A 5 -20.69 -3.45 26.09
C PHE A 5 -21.89 -4.30 25.68
N THR A 6 -21.66 -5.39 24.97
CA THR A 6 -22.72 -6.29 24.57
C THR A 6 -23.38 -6.93 25.81
N GLU A 7 -22.55 -7.42 26.72
CA GLU A 7 -23.03 -8.09 27.93
C GLU A 7 -23.89 -7.16 28.77
N ARG A 8 -23.47 -5.91 28.89
CA ARG A 8 -24.15 -4.94 29.75
C ARG A 8 -25.25 -4.16 29.02
N SER A 9 -25.37 -4.35 27.71
CA SER A 9 -26.32 -3.61 26.87
C SER A 9 -26.13 -2.09 26.99
N THR A 10 -24.90 -1.66 27.19
CA THR A 10 -24.53 -0.25 27.37
C THR A 10 -23.21 -0.03 26.70
N ARG A 11 -23.11 1.07 25.90
CA ARG A 11 -21.87 1.44 25.27
C ARG A 11 -21.36 2.76 25.82
N LEU A 12 -20.10 2.78 26.23
CA LEU A 12 -19.42 3.99 26.67
C LEU A 12 -18.57 4.54 25.53
N PRO A 13 -18.38 5.86 25.48
CA PRO A 13 -17.47 6.43 24.49
C PRO A 13 -16.05 5.90 24.68
N ILE A 14 -15.37 5.63 23.58
CA ILE A 14 -13.99 5.16 23.58
C ILE A 14 -13.11 6.29 23.06
N MET A 15 -12.09 6.66 23.81
CA MET A 15 -11.06 7.59 23.35
C MET A 15 -9.76 6.82 23.27
N ILE A 16 -9.15 6.81 22.08
CA ILE A 16 -7.91 6.08 21.86
C ILE A 16 -6.78 7.09 21.74
N SER A 17 -5.71 6.88 22.51
CA SER A 17 -4.55 7.73 22.44
C SER A 17 -3.31 6.84 22.33
N GLY A 18 -2.52 7.07 21.30
CA GLY A 18 -1.34 6.27 21.04
C GLY A 18 -0.07 7.09 21.21
N THR A 19 1.05 6.41 21.14
CA THR A 19 2.35 7.02 21.33
C THR A 19 3.26 6.71 20.17
N ILE A 20 3.77 7.75 19.53
CA ILE A 20 4.86 7.62 18.57
C ILE A 20 6.14 7.69 19.37
N THR A 21 6.88 6.60 19.43
CA THR A 21 7.90 6.46 20.45
C THR A 21 9.17 7.27 20.22
N ASP A 22 9.41 7.65 18.95
CA ASP A 22 10.63 8.41 18.66
C ASP A 22 10.52 9.06 17.29
N ALA A 23 11.63 9.63 16.85
CA ALA A 23 11.67 10.36 15.58
C ALA A 23 11.49 9.47 14.35
N SER A 24 11.49 8.14 14.51
CA SER A 24 11.23 7.26 13.38
C SER A 24 9.77 7.35 12.91
N GLY A 25 8.89 7.90 13.74
CA GLY A 25 7.50 8.07 13.38
C GLY A 25 6.64 6.84 13.57
N ARG A 26 7.12 5.88 14.37
CA ARG A 26 6.40 4.62 14.55
C ARG A 26 6.03 4.41 16.00
N THR A 27 4.98 3.64 16.22
CA THR A 27 4.63 3.17 17.57
C THR A 27 5.68 2.16 18.02
N LEU A 28 5.60 1.77 19.30
CA LEU A 28 6.56 0.82 19.84
C LEU A 28 6.59 -0.49 19.05
N THR A 29 5.43 -0.93 18.57
CA THR A 29 5.36 -2.17 17.79
C THR A 29 5.62 -1.97 16.30
N GLY A 30 5.98 -0.76 15.89
CA GLY A 30 6.48 -0.52 14.55
C GLY A 30 5.50 0.05 13.55
N GLN A 31 4.25 0.29 13.95
CA GLN A 31 3.26 0.81 13.01
C GLN A 31 3.44 2.31 12.78
N VAL A 32 3.31 2.75 11.53
CA VAL A 32 3.20 4.18 11.24
C VAL A 32 1.82 4.68 11.65
N THR A 33 1.65 5.99 11.66
CA THR A 33 0.45 6.62 12.23
C THR A 33 -0.84 6.12 11.58
N GLU A 34 -0.89 6.12 10.24
CA GLU A 34 -2.12 5.68 9.58
C GLU A 34 -2.37 4.19 9.79
N ALA A 35 -1.32 3.37 9.84
CA ALA A 35 -1.50 1.95 10.14
C ALA A 35 -2.09 1.76 11.53
N PHE A 36 -1.62 2.54 12.49
CA PHE A 36 -2.18 2.54 13.83
C PHE A 36 -3.69 2.85 13.80
N TYR A 37 -4.07 3.90 13.06
CA TYR A 37 -5.48 4.26 12.97
C TYR A 37 -6.29 3.15 12.28
N ASN A 38 -5.80 2.62 11.14
CA ASN A 38 -6.53 1.57 10.42
C ASN A 38 -6.75 0.33 11.30
N SER A 39 -5.78 0.03 12.18
CA SER A 39 -5.89 -1.13 13.07
C SER A 39 -7.01 -0.98 14.09
N LEU A 40 -7.32 0.23 14.50
CA LEU A 40 -8.20 0.48 15.65
C LEU A 40 -9.51 1.13 15.28
N ALA A 41 -9.68 1.54 14.03
CA ALA A 41 -10.90 2.28 13.63
C ALA A 41 -12.16 1.46 13.83
N HIS A 42 -12.06 0.13 13.81
CA HIS A 42 -13.23 -0.73 14.01
C HIS A 42 -13.84 -0.62 15.41
N ALA A 43 -13.08 -0.08 16.36
CA ALA A 43 -13.62 0.17 17.70
C ALA A 43 -14.62 1.32 17.70
N GLN A 44 -14.73 2.04 16.60
CA GLN A 44 -15.64 3.19 16.47
C GLN A 44 -15.39 4.20 17.58
N PRO A 45 -14.16 4.69 17.71
CA PRO A 45 -13.85 5.59 18.82
C PRO A 45 -14.50 6.95 18.66
N LEU A 46 -14.78 7.59 19.79
CA LEU A 46 -15.14 9.01 19.80
C LEU A 46 -13.98 9.85 19.29
N SER A 47 -12.78 9.51 19.73
CA SER A 47 -11.57 10.23 19.30
C SER A 47 -10.41 9.29 19.18
N ILE A 48 -9.45 9.70 18.37
CA ILE A 48 -8.15 9.05 18.30
C ILE A 48 -7.10 10.16 18.33
N GLY A 49 -5.95 9.87 18.91
CA GLY A 49 -4.94 10.89 18.99
C GLY A 49 -3.60 10.36 19.45
N LEU A 50 -2.70 11.29 19.73
CA LEU A 50 -1.34 10.96 20.12
C LEU A 50 -1.01 11.68 21.41
N ASN A 51 -0.19 11.02 22.22
CA ASN A 51 0.27 11.61 23.47
C ASN A 51 1.70 11.17 23.74
N CYS A 52 2.40 12.00 24.51
CA CYS A 52 3.66 11.64 25.12
C CYS A 52 4.78 11.42 24.11
N ALA A 53 5.94 11.04 24.58
CA ALA A 53 7.18 10.74 23.86
C ALA A 53 7.79 11.96 23.16
N LEU A 54 6.98 12.71 22.44
CA LEU A 54 7.45 13.86 21.65
C LEU A 54 6.83 15.14 22.15
N GLY A 55 7.58 16.24 22.02
CA GLY A 55 6.99 17.56 22.16
C GLY A 55 6.16 17.91 20.95
N ALA A 56 5.48 19.05 21.01
CA ALA A 56 4.53 19.40 19.95
C ALA A 56 5.23 19.53 18.59
N GLU A 57 6.42 20.11 18.57
CA GLU A 57 7.11 20.34 17.32
C GLU A 57 7.37 19.02 16.57
N LEU A 58 7.87 18.02 17.28
CA LEU A 58 8.17 16.72 16.66
C LEU A 58 6.91 15.89 16.42
N MET A 59 5.87 16.11 17.18
CA MET A 59 4.61 15.39 17.04
C MET A 59 3.80 15.87 15.84
N ARG A 60 4.06 17.08 15.37
CA ARG A 60 3.21 17.73 14.37
C ARG A 60 2.91 16.88 13.12
N PRO A 61 3.92 16.29 12.45
CA PRO A 61 3.58 15.55 11.22
C PRO A 61 2.64 14.39 11.48
N TYR A 62 2.69 13.80 12.66
CA TYR A 62 1.86 12.63 12.96
C TYR A 62 0.44 13.03 13.33
N VAL A 63 0.28 14.16 14.01
CA VAL A 63 -1.05 14.70 14.26
C VAL A 63 -1.68 15.16 12.95
N GLU A 64 -0.90 15.77 12.06
CA GLU A 64 -1.40 16.15 10.75
C GLU A 64 -1.88 14.92 9.97
N GLU A 65 -1.13 13.83 10.03
CA GLU A 65 -1.52 12.60 9.33
C GLU A 65 -2.83 12.07 9.88
N LEU A 66 -2.98 12.03 11.22
CA LEU A 66 -4.25 11.61 11.80
C LEU A 66 -5.40 12.51 11.38
N SER A 67 -5.14 13.82 11.31
CA SER A 67 -6.21 14.75 10.95
C SER A 67 -6.73 14.50 9.54
N ARG A 68 -5.86 13.98 8.65
CA ARG A 68 -6.26 13.67 7.28
C ARG A 68 -7.02 12.37 7.15
N VAL A 69 -6.74 11.39 7.99
CA VAL A 69 -7.24 10.03 7.75
C VAL A 69 -8.32 9.59 8.73
N ALA A 70 -8.48 10.26 9.86
CA ALA A 70 -9.41 9.79 10.89
C ALA A 70 -10.82 10.30 10.63
N SER A 71 -11.80 9.41 10.70
CA SER A 71 -13.20 9.76 10.55
C SER A 71 -13.83 10.21 11.86
N CYS A 72 -13.10 10.12 12.97
CA CYS A 72 -13.55 10.55 14.29
C CYS A 72 -12.75 11.78 14.72
N TYR A 73 -13.06 12.29 15.92
CA TYR A 73 -12.33 13.45 16.45
C TYR A 73 -10.87 13.10 16.71
N VAL A 74 -10.00 14.12 16.63
CA VAL A 74 -8.56 13.93 16.82
C VAL A 74 -8.09 14.71 18.03
N SER A 75 -7.26 14.05 18.86
CA SER A 75 -6.68 14.64 20.06
C SER A 75 -5.16 14.64 19.97
N ALA A 76 -4.55 15.58 20.71
CA ALA A 76 -3.10 15.63 20.85
C ALA A 76 -2.74 16.06 22.25
N HIS A 77 -1.83 15.33 22.88
CA HIS A 77 -1.35 15.61 24.24
C HIS A 77 0.17 15.52 24.24
N PRO A 78 0.88 16.51 23.70
CA PRO A 78 2.34 16.46 23.62
C PRO A 78 3.00 16.71 24.97
N ASN A 79 4.24 16.26 25.10
CA ASN A 79 5.09 16.64 26.22
C ASN A 79 5.45 18.11 26.12
N ALA A 80 5.93 18.67 27.24
CA ALA A 80 6.48 20.03 27.26
C ALA A 80 7.90 20.00 26.70
N GLY A 81 8.02 19.68 25.40
CA GLY A 81 9.30 19.51 24.74
C GLY A 81 9.89 18.14 25.00
N LEU A 82 11.18 18.03 24.81
CA LEU A 82 11.89 16.78 25.06
C LEU A 82 12.41 16.74 26.49
N PRO A 83 12.60 15.55 27.05
CA PRO A 83 13.13 15.46 28.42
C PRO A 83 14.50 16.12 28.55
N ASN A 84 14.70 16.78 29.68
CA ASN A 84 15.98 17.37 30.03
C ASN A 84 16.29 17.01 31.49
N PRO A 85 17.17 16.07 31.73
CA PRO A 85 17.44 15.63 33.12
C PRO A 85 18.09 16.73 33.98
N LEU A 86 18.62 17.76 33.35
CA LEU A 86 19.22 18.88 34.11
C LEU A 86 18.18 19.93 34.53
N SER A 87 16.96 19.81 34.04
CA SER A 87 15.88 20.72 34.43
C SER A 87 15.27 20.30 35.76
N ASP A 88 14.83 21.29 36.55
CA ASP A 88 14.16 21.01 37.82
C ASP A 88 12.89 20.20 37.61
N THR A 89 12.20 20.41 36.52
CA THR A 89 10.94 19.72 36.23
C THR A 89 11.10 18.54 35.25
N GLY A 90 12.30 18.35 34.72
CA GLY A 90 12.54 17.34 33.72
C GLY A 90 12.22 17.78 32.30
N TYR A 91 11.55 18.89 32.12
CA TYR A 91 11.15 19.45 30.83
C TYR A 91 11.27 20.95 30.86
N ASP A 92 11.75 21.54 29.78
CA ASP A 92 12.07 22.97 29.72
C ASP A 92 11.03 23.81 28.98
N GLU A 93 10.16 23.22 28.21
CA GLU A 93 9.27 24.02 27.37
C GLU A 93 8.29 24.80 28.25
N LEU A 94 8.24 26.09 28.03
CA LEU A 94 7.39 26.98 28.84
C LEU A 94 5.93 26.90 28.34
N PRO A 95 4.98 27.26 29.23
CA PRO A 95 3.56 27.24 28.81
C PRO A 95 3.28 28.04 27.56
N GLU A 96 3.90 29.19 27.37
CA GLU A 96 3.68 30.02 26.19
C GLU A 96 4.13 29.32 24.93
N THR A 97 5.25 28.60 24.98
CA THR A 97 5.77 27.88 23.83
C THR A 97 4.89 26.72 23.48
N THR A 98 4.51 25.91 24.47
CA THR A 98 3.61 24.79 24.23
C THR A 98 2.28 25.28 23.64
N ALA A 99 1.73 26.33 24.21
CA ALA A 99 0.45 26.87 23.74
C ALA A 99 0.56 27.37 22.30
N ARG A 100 1.66 28.03 21.94
CA ARG A 100 1.86 28.52 20.58
C ARG A 100 1.91 27.35 19.60
N LEU A 101 2.65 26.29 19.94
CA LEU A 101 2.78 25.13 19.05
C LEU A 101 1.46 24.39 18.89
N VAL A 102 0.72 24.21 19.99
CA VAL A 102 -0.57 23.53 19.93
C VAL A 102 -1.59 24.40 19.19
N LYS A 103 -1.51 25.72 19.35
CA LYS A 103 -2.39 26.61 18.60
C LYS A 103 -2.15 26.47 17.10
N GLU A 104 -0.90 26.29 16.69
CA GLU A 104 -0.61 26.09 15.28
C GLU A 104 -1.26 24.80 14.78
N PHE A 105 -1.27 23.72 15.59
CA PHE A 105 -2.03 22.53 15.22
C PHE A 105 -3.50 22.87 14.97
N ALA A 106 -4.07 23.64 15.91
CA ALA A 106 -5.50 23.94 15.86
C ALA A 106 -5.85 24.86 14.69
N THR A 107 -5.04 25.89 14.46
CA THR A 107 -5.32 26.81 13.35
C THR A 107 -5.10 26.14 11.99
N SER A 108 -4.27 25.11 11.95
CA SER A 108 -4.10 24.31 10.74
C SER A 108 -5.26 23.33 10.52
N GLY A 109 -6.18 23.25 11.48
CA GLY A 109 -7.34 22.38 11.34
C GLY A 109 -7.11 20.94 11.75
N PHE A 110 -6.16 20.68 12.66
CA PHE A 110 -5.79 19.32 13.00
C PHE A 110 -6.51 18.76 14.22
N LEU A 111 -7.07 19.62 15.10
CA LEU A 111 -7.46 19.17 16.43
C LEU A 111 -8.93 19.39 16.74
N ASN A 112 -9.48 18.46 17.51
CA ASN A 112 -10.76 18.61 18.19
C ASN A 112 -10.56 18.65 19.70
N ILE A 113 -9.51 18.04 20.21
CA ILE A 113 -9.21 17.93 21.64
C ILE A 113 -7.74 18.20 21.81
N ALA A 114 -7.40 19.00 22.80
CA ALA A 114 -6.00 19.35 23.06
C ALA A 114 -5.70 19.29 24.55
N GLY A 115 -4.48 18.94 24.86
CA GLY A 115 -3.99 18.90 26.21
C GLY A 115 -2.51 18.73 26.24
N GLY A 116 -2.01 18.14 27.30
CA GLY A 116 -0.59 17.89 27.46
C GLY A 116 -0.31 16.57 28.15
N CYS A 117 0.95 16.20 28.18
CA CYS A 117 1.40 14.99 28.82
C CYS A 117 2.58 15.33 29.73
N CYS A 118 3.71 14.61 29.59
CA CYS A 118 4.82 14.77 30.53
C CYS A 118 5.36 16.20 30.50
N GLY A 119 5.61 16.73 31.69
CA GLY A 119 6.17 18.06 31.85
C GLY A 119 5.17 19.19 31.75
N THR A 120 3.91 18.89 31.39
CA THR A 120 2.91 19.96 31.37
C THR A 120 2.29 20.12 32.75
N SER A 121 2.09 21.36 33.10
CA SER A 121 1.60 21.81 34.41
C SER A 121 0.23 22.44 34.22
N PRO A 122 -0.47 22.77 35.30
CA PRO A 122 -1.71 23.56 35.16
C PRO A 122 -1.50 24.84 34.37
N ALA A 123 -0.34 25.48 34.49
CA ALA A 123 -0.06 26.69 33.73
C ALA A 123 0.00 26.40 32.22
N HIS A 124 0.57 25.26 31.84
CA HIS A 124 0.59 24.87 30.44
C HIS A 124 -0.83 24.64 29.91
N ILE A 125 -1.65 23.95 30.68
CA ILE A 125 -3.03 23.66 30.24
C ILE A 125 -3.83 24.96 30.15
N LYS A 126 -3.65 25.86 31.10
CA LYS A 126 -4.32 27.16 31.05
C LYS A 126 -3.92 27.94 29.80
N ALA A 127 -2.62 27.95 29.50
CA ALA A 127 -2.13 28.65 28.31
C ALA A 127 -2.71 28.06 27.03
N ILE A 128 -2.76 26.71 26.95
CA ILE A 128 -3.34 26.04 25.80
C ILE A 128 -4.83 26.42 25.67
N ALA A 129 -5.58 26.33 26.76
CA ALA A 129 -7.00 26.64 26.72
C ALA A 129 -7.24 28.08 26.26
N GLU A 130 -6.47 29.03 26.77
CA GLU A 130 -6.62 30.41 26.35
C GLU A 130 -6.25 30.62 24.89
N ALA A 131 -5.20 29.94 24.44
CA ALA A 131 -4.75 30.07 23.05
C ALA A 131 -5.80 29.53 22.08
N LEU A 132 -6.52 28.46 22.44
CA LEU A 132 -7.49 27.83 21.56
C LEU A 132 -8.90 28.36 21.69
N LYS A 133 -9.12 29.33 22.57
CA LYS A 133 -10.45 29.78 22.94
C LYS A 133 -11.31 30.16 21.71
N ASP A 134 -10.71 30.85 20.75
CA ASP A 134 -11.45 31.34 19.59
C ASP A 134 -11.10 30.60 18.31
N VAL A 135 -10.43 29.47 18.40
CA VAL A 135 -10.06 28.69 17.23
C VAL A 135 -11.12 27.64 16.97
N PRO A 136 -11.68 27.57 15.74
CA PRO A 136 -12.69 26.56 15.48
C PRO A 136 -12.09 25.15 15.49
N PRO A 137 -12.90 24.15 15.87
CA PRO A 137 -12.39 22.78 15.88
C PRO A 137 -12.21 22.25 14.47
N ARG A 138 -11.43 21.18 14.39
CA ARG A 138 -11.21 20.45 13.13
C ARG A 138 -12.56 19.99 12.57
N LYS A 139 -12.72 20.14 11.27
CA LYS A 139 -13.88 19.60 10.58
C LYS A 139 -13.61 18.14 10.26
N LEU A 140 -14.63 17.29 10.47
CA LEU A 140 -14.48 15.90 10.12
C LEU A 140 -14.30 15.77 8.60
N PRO A 141 -13.30 15.02 8.14
CA PRO A 141 -13.07 14.92 6.71
C PRO A 141 -14.10 14.05 6.01
N ASP A 142 -14.31 14.33 4.73
CA ASP A 142 -15.16 13.51 3.88
C ASP A 142 -14.26 12.48 3.21
N LEU A 143 -14.21 11.27 3.78
CA LEU A 143 -13.27 10.25 3.34
C LEU A 143 -13.92 9.32 2.32
N GLU A 144 -13.11 8.89 1.35
CA GLU A 144 -13.56 7.91 0.38
C GLU A 144 -13.80 6.56 1.05
N HIS A 145 -14.78 5.83 0.51
CA HIS A 145 -15.01 4.46 0.96
C HIS A 145 -13.92 3.56 0.41
N ARG A 146 -13.06 3.07 1.30
CA ARG A 146 -11.96 2.19 0.94
C ARG A 146 -11.89 1.04 1.92
N CYS A 147 -11.37 -0.09 1.43
CA CYS A 147 -10.99 -1.17 2.33
C CYS A 147 -9.62 -0.80 2.90
N ARG A 148 -9.59 -0.39 4.15
CA ARG A 148 -8.39 0.17 4.76
C ARG A 148 -7.72 -0.86 5.65
N LEU A 149 -6.68 -1.47 5.10
CA LEU A 149 -5.94 -2.54 5.77
C LEU A 149 -4.70 -1.99 6.44
N SER A 150 -4.10 -2.80 7.31
CA SER A 150 -2.94 -2.37 8.08
C SER A 150 -2.05 -3.55 8.44
N GLY A 151 -0.79 -3.45 8.07
CA GLY A 151 0.31 -4.15 8.71
C GLY A 151 1.08 -3.12 9.51
N LEU A 152 2.39 -3.03 9.29
CA LEU A 152 3.15 -1.90 9.84
C LEU A 152 2.89 -0.63 9.05
N GLU A 153 2.46 -0.78 7.81
CA GLU A 153 2.09 0.32 6.92
C GLU A 153 0.62 0.17 6.57
N PRO A 154 -0.05 1.26 6.18
CA PRO A 154 -1.42 1.14 5.72
C PRO A 154 -1.48 0.63 4.28
N PHE A 155 -2.58 -0.02 3.94
CA PHE A 155 -2.85 -0.42 2.57
C PHE A 155 -4.34 -0.26 2.32
N ASN A 156 -4.71 0.77 1.56
CA ASN A 156 -6.09 1.16 1.37
C ASN A 156 -6.53 0.84 -0.05
N ILE A 157 -7.55 0.01 -0.20
CA ILE A 157 -8.01 -0.46 -1.50
C ILE A 157 -9.30 0.28 -1.87
N GLY A 158 -9.26 0.99 -2.98
CA GLY A 158 -10.42 1.71 -3.50
C GLY A 158 -10.49 1.57 -5.01
N ASP A 159 -11.33 2.36 -5.63
CA ASP A 159 -11.57 2.26 -7.07
C ASP A 159 -10.35 2.69 -7.89
N ASP A 160 -9.48 3.53 -7.33
CA ASP A 160 -8.29 4.00 -8.04
C ASP A 160 -7.07 3.13 -7.77
N THR A 161 -7.22 2.07 -7.00
CA THR A 161 -6.12 1.19 -6.65
C THR A 161 -5.86 0.20 -7.77
N LEU A 162 -4.59 -0.08 -8.05
CA LEU A 162 -4.23 -1.12 -8.99
C LEU A 162 -4.65 -2.49 -8.45
N PHE A 163 -4.75 -3.44 -9.35
CA PHE A 163 -5.10 -4.81 -8.99
C PHE A 163 -4.16 -5.32 -7.89
N VAL A 164 -4.73 -5.91 -6.85
CA VAL A 164 -3.99 -6.34 -5.67
C VAL A 164 -3.60 -7.81 -5.85
N ASN A 165 -2.31 -8.08 -5.82
CA ASN A 165 -1.79 -9.44 -5.92
C ASN A 165 -1.65 -10.03 -4.52
N VAL A 166 -2.39 -11.11 -4.26
CA VAL A 166 -2.28 -11.85 -3.01
C VAL A 166 -1.42 -13.08 -3.29
N GLY A 167 -0.26 -13.13 -2.66
CA GLY A 167 0.67 -14.23 -2.90
C GLY A 167 0.15 -15.53 -2.32
N GLU A 168 0.16 -16.58 -3.14
CA GLU A 168 -0.43 -17.86 -2.75
C GLU A 168 0.57 -18.85 -2.17
N ARG A 169 1.87 -18.54 -2.18
CA ARG A 169 2.90 -19.54 -1.86
C ARG A 169 3.14 -19.73 -0.37
N ALA A 170 2.67 -18.83 0.48
CA ALA A 170 2.77 -18.99 1.93
C ALA A 170 1.50 -19.63 2.48
N ASN A 171 1.10 -20.73 1.87
CA ASN A 171 -0.12 -21.45 2.22
C ASN A 171 0.17 -22.94 2.14
N VAL A 172 -0.06 -23.67 3.25
CA VAL A 172 0.29 -25.08 3.30
C VAL A 172 -0.55 -25.93 2.35
N THR A 173 -1.74 -25.45 2.00
CA THR A 173 -2.59 -26.18 1.04
C THR A 173 -2.15 -25.94 -0.38
N GLY A 174 -1.73 -24.73 -0.70
CA GLY A 174 -1.41 -24.35 -2.08
C GLY A 174 0.05 -24.47 -2.46
N SER A 175 0.94 -24.75 -1.51
CA SER A 175 2.37 -24.81 -1.78
C SER A 175 2.98 -26.00 -1.08
N ALA A 176 3.41 -27.01 -1.86
CA ALA A 176 4.06 -28.18 -1.28
C ALA A 176 5.35 -27.83 -0.58
N LYS A 177 6.11 -26.87 -1.14
CA LYS A 177 7.36 -26.44 -0.53
C LYS A 177 7.10 -25.80 0.83
N PHE A 178 6.11 -24.91 0.91
CA PHE A 178 5.81 -24.24 2.16
C PHE A 178 5.33 -25.23 3.21
N LYS A 179 4.46 -26.17 2.80
CA LYS A 179 3.97 -27.21 3.70
C LYS A 179 5.13 -28.02 4.28
N ARG A 180 6.06 -28.44 3.42
CA ARG A 180 7.21 -29.22 3.89
C ARG A 180 8.04 -28.42 4.90
N LEU A 181 8.30 -27.14 4.60
CA LEU A 181 9.10 -26.31 5.50
C LEU A 181 8.44 -26.15 6.87
N ILE A 182 7.13 -25.98 6.88
CA ILE A 182 6.39 -25.84 8.13
C ILE A 182 6.41 -27.15 8.92
N LEU A 183 6.16 -28.29 8.24
CA LEU A 183 6.16 -29.59 8.92
C LEU A 183 7.53 -29.95 9.49
N GLU A 184 8.59 -29.53 8.80
CA GLU A 184 9.95 -29.83 9.28
C GLU A 184 10.49 -28.77 10.24
N GLY A 185 9.70 -27.77 10.59
CA GLY A 185 10.10 -26.74 11.53
C GLY A 185 11.13 -25.75 10.98
N GLN A 186 11.29 -25.70 9.64
CA GLN A 186 12.26 -24.80 9.02
C GLN A 186 11.59 -23.45 8.76
N TYR A 187 11.33 -22.73 9.84
CA TYR A 187 10.54 -21.50 9.76
C TYR A 187 11.28 -20.35 9.10
N ASP A 188 12.61 -20.30 9.24
CA ASP A 188 13.37 -19.25 8.56
C ASP A 188 13.28 -19.37 7.06
N GLU A 189 13.36 -20.60 6.53
CA GLU A 189 13.20 -20.80 5.09
C GLU A 189 11.77 -20.55 4.65
N ALA A 190 10.80 -20.86 5.50
CA ALA A 190 9.40 -20.55 5.20
C ALA A 190 9.20 -19.05 5.08
N LEU A 191 9.85 -18.26 5.94
CA LEU A 191 9.79 -16.80 5.85
C LEU A 191 10.42 -16.30 4.54
N GLU A 192 11.44 -17.00 4.02
CA GLU A 192 12.02 -16.62 2.74
C GLU A 192 11.00 -16.78 1.61
N VAL A 193 10.12 -17.78 1.69
CA VAL A 193 9.07 -17.94 0.69
C VAL A 193 8.15 -16.71 0.70
N ALA A 194 7.77 -16.26 1.87
CA ALA A 194 6.93 -15.07 1.99
C ALA A 194 7.67 -13.83 1.46
N LYS A 195 8.95 -13.69 1.80
CA LYS A 195 9.75 -12.56 1.35
C LYS A 195 9.85 -12.52 -0.17
N GLN A 196 10.04 -13.68 -0.80
CA GLN A 196 10.14 -13.74 -2.25
C GLN A 196 8.86 -13.27 -2.93
N GLN A 197 7.71 -13.58 -2.34
CA GLN A 197 6.45 -13.11 -2.91
C GLN A 197 6.35 -11.59 -2.88
N VAL A 198 6.78 -10.97 -1.79
CA VAL A 198 6.79 -9.52 -1.71
C VAL A 198 7.76 -8.94 -2.75
N GLU A 199 8.94 -9.54 -2.87
CA GLU A 199 9.94 -9.06 -3.82
C GLU A 199 9.48 -9.20 -5.26
N THR A 200 8.59 -10.14 -5.55
CA THR A 200 8.07 -10.31 -6.91
C THR A 200 6.74 -9.60 -7.13
N GLY A 201 6.29 -8.80 -6.18
CA GLY A 201 5.18 -7.89 -6.42
C GLY A 201 3.89 -8.19 -5.69
N ALA A 202 3.87 -9.17 -4.79
CA ALA A 202 2.65 -9.40 -3.99
C ALA A 202 2.49 -8.28 -2.97
N GLN A 203 1.28 -7.79 -2.85
CA GLN A 203 0.95 -6.73 -1.89
C GLN A 203 0.35 -7.28 -0.62
N VAL A 204 -0.21 -8.50 -0.67
CA VAL A 204 -0.82 -9.18 0.47
C VAL A 204 -0.32 -10.63 0.44
N ILE A 205 0.04 -11.00 1.58
CA ILE A 205 0.44 -12.41 1.69
C ILE A 205 -0.18 -13.01 2.93
N UNK A 206 -0.42 -14.83 3.07
CA UNK A 206 -1.07 -15.58 4.10
C UNK A 206 -0.24 -15.76 5.29
N UNK A 207 0.61 -14.87 5.67
CA UNK A 207 1.35 -14.90 6.88
C UNK A 207 1.63 -13.54 7.40
N UNK A 208 2.15 -13.25 8.21
CA UNK A 208 2.42 -12.17 9.06
C UNK A 208 2.95 -10.90 8.51
N UNK A 209 3.43 -10.20 8.60
CA UNK A 209 3.98 -8.97 8.51
C UNK A 209 3.38 -7.92 7.60
N UNK A 210 3.14 -7.95 6.62
CA UNK A 210 2.54 -6.97 5.76
C UNK A 210 1.05 -7.01 5.96
N UNK A 211 0.29 -6.80 5.22
CA UNK A 211 -1.13 -7.02 5.27
C UNK A 211 -1.32 -8.49 5.10
N UNK A 212 -1.87 -9.10 5.96
CA UNK A 212 -2.06 -10.53 6.02
C UNK A 212 -3.41 -10.93 5.52
N MET A 213 -3.43 -12.02 4.87
CA MET A 213 -4.72 -12.72 4.63
C MET A 213 -4.70 -14.07 5.35
N ILE A 214 -5.59 -14.27 6.27
CA ILE A 214 -5.69 -15.54 7.03
C ILE A 214 -6.62 -16.46 6.25
N ASP A 215 -6.07 -17.56 5.76
CA ASP A 215 -6.78 -18.43 4.80
C ASP A 215 -7.05 -19.79 5.43
N SER A 216 -8.31 -20.04 5.76
CA SER A 216 -8.75 -21.35 6.27
C SER A 216 -10.25 -21.47 6.12
N SER A 217 -10.72 -22.71 6.06
CA SER A 217 -12.14 -23.01 6.08
C SER A 217 -12.66 -23.29 7.49
N LYS A 218 -11.76 -23.35 8.47
CA LYS A 218 -12.13 -23.68 9.85
C LYS A 218 -12.05 -22.44 10.73
N TRP A 219 -13.16 -22.16 11.42
CA TRP A 219 -13.21 -20.94 12.22
C TRP A 219 -12.16 -20.91 13.33
N ASN A 220 -11.91 -22.05 13.97
CA ASN A 220 -10.92 -22.04 15.06
C ASN A 220 -9.54 -21.64 14.56
N ILE A 221 -9.20 -22.01 13.33
CA ILE A 221 -7.91 -21.63 12.75
C ILE A 221 -7.92 -20.15 12.39
N ILE A 222 -9.02 -19.66 11.81
CA ILE A 222 -9.14 -18.25 11.50
C ILE A 222 -8.99 -17.41 12.76
N GLU A 223 -9.67 -17.81 13.83
CA GLU A 223 -9.62 -17.03 15.06
C GLU A 223 -8.23 -17.04 15.69
N ALA A 224 -7.56 -18.20 15.65
CA ALA A 224 -6.19 -18.27 16.13
C ALA A 224 -5.27 -17.32 15.35
N GLY A 225 -5.47 -17.27 14.04
CA GLY A 225 -4.71 -16.33 13.21
C GLY A 225 -5.02 -14.89 13.53
N LEU A 226 -6.28 -14.57 13.74
CA LEU A 226 -6.67 -13.20 14.07
C LEU A 226 -6.02 -12.72 15.35
N LYS A 227 -5.84 -13.62 16.31
CA LYS A 227 -5.20 -13.27 17.58
C LYS A 227 -3.71 -13.03 17.43
N CYS A 228 -3.11 -13.47 16.32
CA CYS A 228 -1.67 -13.32 16.09
C CYS A 228 -1.30 -12.15 15.22
N VAL A 229 -2.26 -11.56 14.52
CA VAL A 229 -1.97 -10.49 13.55
C VAL A 229 -2.04 -9.15 14.24
N GLN A 230 -0.98 -8.36 14.07
CA GLN A 230 -0.98 -6.97 14.47
C GLN A 230 -1.44 -6.13 13.28
N GLY A 231 -2.52 -5.38 13.47
CA GLY A 231 -3.03 -4.54 12.39
C GLY A 231 -4.42 -4.98 11.98
N LYS A 232 -4.74 -4.76 10.72
CA LYS A 232 -6.04 -5.11 10.17
C LYS A 232 -5.85 -6.04 8.98
N PRO A 233 -6.10 -7.34 9.17
CA PRO A 233 -5.92 -8.33 8.10
C PRO A 233 -7.20 -8.56 7.32
N ILE A 234 -7.11 -9.48 6.36
CA ILE A 234 -8.26 -10.04 5.65
C ILE A 234 -8.46 -11.48 6.10
N VAL A 235 -9.69 -11.85 6.33
CA VAL A 235 -10.07 -13.25 6.61
C VAL A 235 -10.56 -13.88 5.33
N ASN A 236 -10.04 -15.02 4.95
CA ASN A 236 -10.51 -15.81 3.80
C ASN A 236 -10.86 -17.20 4.30
N SER A 237 -12.10 -17.56 4.51
CA SER A 237 -13.29 -16.83 4.11
C SER A 237 -14.45 -17.22 5.03
N ILE A 238 -15.54 -16.47 4.90
CA ILE A 238 -16.80 -16.86 5.54
C ILE A 238 -17.86 -16.99 4.45
N SER A 239 -18.93 -17.70 4.77
CA SER A 239 -19.98 -17.93 3.78
C SER A 239 -21.25 -18.42 4.45
N LEU A 240 -22.30 -18.56 3.62
CA LEU A 240 -23.59 -19.10 4.04
C LEU A 240 -23.64 -20.63 4.00
N LYS A 241 -22.52 -21.30 3.81
CA LYS A 241 -22.54 -22.75 3.62
C LYS A 241 -23.14 -23.49 4.80
N GLU A 242 -23.07 -22.97 5.99
CA GLU A 242 -23.62 -23.58 7.18
C GLU A 242 -24.85 -22.81 7.70
N GLY A 243 -25.45 -21.98 6.86
CA GLY A 243 -26.67 -21.27 7.21
C GLY A 243 -26.43 -19.86 7.69
N GLU A 244 -27.51 -19.12 7.83
CA GLU A 244 -27.44 -17.71 8.20
C GLU A 244 -26.97 -17.51 9.64
N GLU A 245 -27.37 -18.37 10.57
CA GLU A 245 -27.01 -18.20 11.96
C GLU A 245 -25.51 -18.23 12.16
N ASN A 246 -24.84 -19.23 11.59
CA ASN A 246 -23.39 -19.32 11.70
C ASN A 246 -22.70 -18.19 10.92
N PHE A 247 -23.25 -17.82 9.76
CA PHE A 247 -22.67 -16.73 8.96
C PHE A 247 -22.69 -15.44 9.76
N ILE A 248 -23.82 -15.12 10.39
CA ILE A 248 -23.93 -13.91 11.21
C ILE A 248 -22.98 -13.98 12.40
N LYS A 249 -22.90 -15.15 13.03
CA LYS A 249 -22.02 -15.33 14.20
C LYS A 249 -20.56 -15.06 13.83
N TYR A 250 -20.09 -15.68 12.73
CA TYR A 250 -18.68 -15.53 12.36
C TYR A 250 -18.40 -14.13 11.82
N ALA A 251 -19.33 -13.55 11.06
CA ALA A 251 -19.15 -12.19 10.58
C ALA A 251 -19.08 -11.19 11.72
N THR A 252 -19.90 -11.39 12.75
CA THR A 252 -19.88 -10.53 13.93
C THR A 252 -18.53 -10.60 14.62
N LEU A 253 -17.97 -11.82 14.74
CA LEU A 253 -16.65 -11.97 15.36
C LEU A 253 -15.54 -11.36 14.50
N VAL A 254 -15.61 -11.53 13.18
CA VAL A 254 -14.63 -10.92 12.29
C VAL A 254 -14.66 -9.39 12.43
N ARG A 255 -15.86 -8.84 12.49
CA ARG A 255 -16.00 -7.40 12.67
C ARG A 255 -15.41 -6.95 14.01
N ARG A 256 -15.61 -7.73 15.06
CA ARG A 256 -15.04 -7.38 16.37
C ARG A 256 -13.52 -7.40 16.35
N TYR A 257 -12.92 -8.35 15.63
CA TYR A 257 -11.47 -8.36 15.48
C TYR A 257 -10.98 -7.26 14.54
N GLY A 258 -11.89 -6.63 13.80
CA GLY A 258 -11.55 -5.52 12.95
C GLY A 258 -11.06 -5.88 11.57
N ALA A 259 -11.21 -7.13 11.16
CA ALA A 259 -10.69 -7.59 9.88
C ALA A 259 -11.67 -7.32 8.74
N ALA A 260 -11.13 -7.21 7.51
CA ALA A 260 -11.96 -7.34 6.32
C ALA A 260 -12.19 -8.82 6.05
N ALA A 261 -13.20 -9.14 5.25
CA ALA A 261 -13.56 -10.53 5.03
C ALA A 261 -13.79 -10.85 3.57
N VAL A 262 -13.20 -11.94 3.12
CA VAL A 262 -13.59 -12.56 1.86
C VAL A 262 -14.86 -13.37 2.14
N VAL A 263 -15.88 -13.12 1.34
CA VAL A 263 -17.17 -13.77 1.46
C VAL A 263 -17.38 -14.61 0.19
N MET A 264 -17.35 -15.93 0.36
CA MET A 264 -17.52 -16.80 -0.80
C MET A 264 -18.99 -16.92 -1.20
N ALA A 265 -19.23 -17.05 -2.49
CA ALA A 265 -20.56 -17.31 -3.01
C ALA A 265 -20.87 -18.80 -2.81
N PHE A 266 -21.25 -19.14 -1.61
CA PHE A 266 -21.38 -20.50 -1.13
C PHE A 266 -22.55 -20.49 -0.14
N ASP A 267 -23.60 -21.26 -0.42
CA ASP A 267 -24.72 -21.33 0.48
C ASP A 267 -25.01 -22.77 0.91
N GLU A 268 -26.15 -23.00 1.50
CA GLU A 268 -26.51 -24.32 2.02
C GLU A 268 -26.52 -25.40 0.94
N GLN A 269 -26.70 -24.99 -0.31
CA GLN A 269 -26.73 -25.93 -1.44
C GLN A 269 -25.37 -26.10 -2.12
N GLY A 270 -24.34 -25.38 -1.68
CA GLY A 270 -23.01 -25.51 -2.24
C GLY A 270 -22.49 -24.25 -2.86
N GLN A 271 -21.33 -24.37 -3.52
CA GLN A 271 -20.70 -23.23 -4.17
C GLN A 271 -21.48 -22.83 -5.42
N ALA A 272 -21.58 -21.53 -5.63
CA ALA A 272 -22.23 -21.00 -6.82
C ALA A 272 -21.36 -21.23 -8.05
N ASP A 273 -21.92 -21.86 -9.05
CA ASP A 273 -21.20 -22.12 -10.30
C ASP A 273 -21.80 -21.40 -11.50
N THR A 274 -23.01 -20.84 -11.37
CA THR A 274 -23.65 -20.08 -12.45
C THR A 274 -23.70 -18.59 -12.08
N TYR A 275 -23.86 -17.76 -13.11
CA TYR A 275 -24.04 -16.32 -12.89
C TYR A 275 -25.18 -16.05 -11.92
N ALA A 276 -26.33 -16.71 -12.13
CA ALA A 276 -27.50 -16.45 -11.30
C ALA A 276 -27.24 -16.81 -9.84
N ARG A 277 -26.59 -17.95 -9.60
CA ARG A 277 -26.29 -18.35 -8.22
C ARG A 277 -25.26 -17.42 -7.59
N LYS A 278 -24.24 -17.01 -8.36
CA LYS A 278 -23.21 -16.12 -7.83
C LYS A 278 -23.83 -14.80 -7.39
N THR A 279 -24.65 -14.20 -8.23
CA THR A 279 -25.25 -12.91 -7.90
C THR A 279 -26.27 -13.01 -6.78
N GLU A 280 -27.07 -14.08 -6.79
CA GLU A 280 -28.06 -14.29 -5.74
C GLU A 280 -27.41 -14.43 -4.36
N ILE A 281 -26.38 -15.26 -4.26
CA ILE A 281 -25.73 -15.50 -2.98
C ILE A 281 -24.96 -14.28 -2.51
N CYS A 282 -24.31 -13.58 -3.44
CA CYS A 282 -23.60 -12.35 -3.04
C CYS A 282 -24.56 -11.28 -2.54
N LYS A 283 -25.72 -11.13 -3.21
CA LYS A 283 -26.69 -10.16 -2.74
C LYS A 283 -27.23 -10.54 -1.37
N ARG A 284 -27.60 -11.80 -1.19
CA ARG A 284 -28.10 -12.28 0.09
C ARG A 284 -27.06 -12.05 1.20
N SER A 285 -25.81 -12.39 0.91
CA SER A 285 -24.73 -12.20 1.88
C SER A 285 -24.52 -10.72 2.20
N TYR A 286 -24.52 -9.88 1.17
CA TYR A 286 -24.35 -8.44 1.35
C TYR A 286 -25.45 -7.87 2.24
N ASP A 287 -26.70 -8.23 1.96
CA ASP A 287 -27.82 -7.70 2.73
C ASP A 287 -27.72 -8.13 4.20
N ILE A 288 -27.35 -9.38 4.46
CA ILE A 288 -27.19 -9.84 5.83
C ILE A 288 -26.05 -9.10 6.52
N LEU A 289 -24.92 -8.97 5.84
CA LEU A 289 -23.73 -8.36 6.44
C LEU A 289 -23.97 -6.87 6.75
N VAL A 290 -24.51 -6.14 5.79
CA VAL A 290 -24.67 -4.71 5.97
C VAL A 290 -25.85 -4.40 6.90
N ASN A 291 -26.99 -5.08 6.71
CA ASN A 291 -28.22 -4.71 7.43
C ASN A 291 -28.35 -5.38 8.79
N GLN A 292 -27.85 -6.62 8.95
CA GLN A 292 -28.01 -7.33 10.22
C GLN A 292 -26.76 -7.31 11.07
N VAL A 293 -25.57 -7.43 10.46
CA VAL A 293 -24.32 -7.46 11.22
C VAL A 293 -23.75 -6.05 11.39
N GLY A 294 -24.05 -5.14 10.45
CA GLY A 294 -23.43 -3.82 10.46
C GLY A 294 -22.00 -3.85 9.93
N PHE A 295 -21.67 -4.84 9.11
CA PHE A 295 -20.34 -4.97 8.55
C PHE A 295 -20.11 -3.83 7.55
N PRO A 296 -18.96 -3.15 7.61
CA PRO A 296 -18.70 -2.09 6.63
C PRO A 296 -18.68 -2.66 5.20
N PRO A 297 -19.49 -2.12 4.29
CA PRO A 297 -19.50 -2.70 2.95
C PRO A 297 -18.15 -2.63 2.24
N GLU A 298 -17.32 -1.61 2.54
CA GLU A 298 -16.01 -1.51 1.91
C GLU A 298 -15.04 -2.57 2.41
N ASP A 299 -15.34 -3.27 3.48
CA ASP A 299 -14.53 -4.37 3.99
C ASP A 299 -15.04 -5.73 3.55
N ILE A 300 -16.08 -5.78 2.72
CA ILE A 300 -16.60 -7.03 2.15
C ILE A 300 -15.89 -7.27 0.82
N ILE A 301 -15.27 -8.44 0.69
CA ILE A 301 -14.57 -8.84 -0.52
C ILE A 301 -15.23 -10.13 -1.01
N PHE A 302 -16.02 -10.03 -2.08
CA PHE A 302 -16.70 -11.21 -2.57
C PHE A 302 -15.77 -12.09 -3.39
N ASP A 303 -15.87 -13.39 -3.19
CA ASP A 303 -15.26 -14.41 -4.03
C ASP A 303 -16.40 -15.18 -4.71
N PRO A 304 -16.76 -14.78 -5.92
CA PRO A 304 -17.87 -15.49 -6.62
C PRO A 304 -17.51 -16.86 -7.14
N ASN A 305 -16.32 -17.35 -6.86
CA ASN A 305 -15.80 -18.67 -7.20
C ASN A 305 -15.29 -18.73 -8.64
N ILE A 306 -14.01 -19.01 -8.76
CA ILE A 306 -13.38 -19.28 -10.05
C ILE A 306 -13.23 -20.78 -10.18
N PHE A 307 -13.81 -21.35 -11.24
CA PHE A 307 -13.76 -22.78 -11.51
C PHE A 307 -13.00 -23.05 -12.80
N ALA A 308 -12.55 -24.29 -12.93
CA ALA A 308 -11.78 -24.70 -14.09
C ALA A 308 -12.63 -24.68 -15.36
N ILE A 309 -12.00 -24.20 -16.44
CA ILE A 309 -12.60 -24.22 -17.76
C ILE A 309 -11.85 -25.26 -18.64
N ALA A 310 -12.37 -25.52 -19.81
CA ALA A 310 -11.77 -26.48 -20.75
C ALA A 310 -11.55 -27.85 -20.11
N THR A 311 -12.52 -28.30 -19.34
CA THR A 311 -12.45 -29.59 -18.65
C THR A 311 -12.94 -30.73 -19.49
N GLY A 312 -13.56 -30.46 -20.64
CA GLY A 312 -14.25 -31.46 -21.43
C GLY A 312 -15.72 -31.64 -21.07
N ILE A 313 -16.16 -31.00 -19.98
CA ILE A 313 -17.56 -31.04 -19.58
C ILE A 313 -18.20 -29.74 -20.07
N GLU A 314 -19.24 -29.86 -20.85
CA GLU A 314 -19.84 -28.73 -21.55
C GLU A 314 -20.35 -27.66 -20.57
N GLU A 315 -20.91 -28.09 -19.44
CA GLU A 315 -21.43 -27.16 -18.45
C GLU A 315 -20.36 -26.25 -17.88
N HIS A 316 -19.10 -26.68 -17.94
CA HIS A 316 -17.99 -25.90 -17.39
C HIS A 316 -17.51 -24.80 -18.34
N ASN A 317 -17.93 -24.82 -19.58
CA ASN A 317 -17.38 -23.91 -20.58
C ASN A 317 -17.66 -22.45 -20.28
N ASN A 318 -18.76 -22.18 -19.59
CA ASN A 318 -19.14 -20.78 -19.28
C ASN A 318 -18.69 -20.30 -17.91
N TYR A 319 -17.92 -21.10 -17.18
CA TYR A 319 -17.58 -20.74 -15.81
C TYR A 319 -16.81 -19.43 -15.70
N ALA A 320 -15.86 -19.18 -16.60
CA ALA A 320 -15.10 -17.93 -16.55
C ALA A 320 -15.99 -16.74 -16.94
N VAL A 321 -16.85 -16.92 -17.94
CA VAL A 321 -17.78 -15.87 -18.35
C VAL A 321 -18.73 -15.53 -17.19
N ASP A 322 -19.24 -16.56 -16.52
CA ASP A 322 -20.15 -16.32 -15.39
C ASP A 322 -19.45 -15.54 -14.28
N PHE A 323 -18.19 -15.85 -14.00
CA PHE A 323 -17.45 -15.11 -13.00
C PHE A 323 -17.26 -13.64 -13.43
N ILE A 324 -16.85 -13.42 -14.67
CA ILE A 324 -16.61 -12.08 -15.18
C ILE A 324 -17.90 -11.26 -15.15
N GLU A 325 -19.00 -11.84 -15.58
CA GLU A 325 -20.27 -11.13 -15.56
C GLU A 325 -20.75 -10.88 -14.13
N ALA A 326 -20.48 -11.81 -13.21
CA ALA A 326 -20.82 -11.60 -11.81
C ALA A 326 -20.01 -10.43 -11.23
N CYS A 327 -18.76 -10.26 -11.66
CA CYS A 327 -17.98 -9.11 -11.22
C CYS A 327 -18.64 -7.81 -11.62
N VAL A 328 -19.10 -7.70 -12.87
CA VAL A 328 -19.78 -6.51 -13.34
C VAL A 328 -21.03 -6.23 -12.50
N TRP A 329 -21.81 -7.28 -12.26
CA TRP A 329 -23.05 -7.13 -11.49
C TRP A 329 -22.77 -6.69 -10.05
N ILE A 330 -21.78 -7.29 -9.39
CA ILE A 330 -21.44 -6.95 -8.01
C ILE A 330 -21.01 -5.50 -7.92
N ARG A 331 -20.14 -5.05 -8.82
CA ARG A 331 -19.67 -3.68 -8.76
C ARG A 331 -20.79 -2.69 -8.99
N LYS A 332 -21.78 -3.05 -9.79
CA LYS A 332 -22.91 -2.17 -10.07
C LYS A 332 -23.96 -2.18 -8.96
N ASN A 333 -24.18 -3.32 -8.32
CA ASN A 333 -25.35 -3.48 -7.45
C ASN A 333 -25.03 -3.59 -5.96
N LEU A 334 -23.78 -3.86 -5.59
CA LEU A 334 -23.39 -4.01 -4.18
C LEU A 334 -22.32 -2.96 -3.86
N PRO A 335 -22.75 -1.74 -3.53
CA PRO A 335 -21.82 -0.61 -3.42
C PRO A 335 -20.66 -0.87 -2.45
N TYR A 336 -19.48 -0.49 -2.85
CA TYR A 336 -18.23 -0.50 -2.10
C TYR A 336 -17.64 -1.86 -1.88
N ALA A 337 -18.37 -2.95 -2.15
CA ALA A 337 -17.81 -4.29 -2.01
C ALA A 337 -16.71 -4.51 -3.04
N LYS A 338 -15.70 -5.29 -2.63
CA LYS A 338 -14.57 -5.63 -3.49
C LYS A 338 -14.75 -7.06 -4.02
N ILE A 339 -13.90 -7.46 -4.97
CA ILE A 339 -14.00 -8.78 -5.58
C ILE A 339 -12.62 -9.39 -5.62
N SER A 340 -12.56 -10.67 -5.24
CA SER A 340 -11.33 -11.45 -5.26
C SER A 340 -11.61 -12.84 -5.82
N GLY A 341 -10.56 -13.63 -5.96
CA GLY A 341 -10.71 -15.02 -6.37
C GLY A 341 -9.39 -15.72 -6.43
N GLY A 342 -9.43 -17.04 -6.38
CA GLY A 342 -8.26 -17.89 -6.55
C GLY A 342 -8.02 -18.12 -8.02
N VAL A 343 -7.14 -17.36 -8.62
CA VAL A 343 -6.97 -17.31 -10.07
C VAL A 343 -6.49 -18.64 -10.63
N SER A 344 -5.63 -19.35 -9.87
CA SER A 344 -5.08 -20.62 -10.36
C SER A 344 -6.17 -21.66 -10.68
N ASN A 345 -7.33 -21.53 -10.08
CA ASN A 345 -8.41 -22.50 -10.29
C ASN A 345 -8.90 -22.53 -11.73
N VAL A 346 -8.83 -21.40 -12.45
CA VAL A 346 -9.40 -21.33 -13.79
C VAL A 346 -8.68 -22.25 -14.76
N SER A 347 -7.41 -22.53 -14.49
CA SER A 347 -6.57 -23.34 -15.38
C SER A 347 -6.31 -24.74 -14.85
N PHE A 348 -7.09 -25.19 -13.87
CA PHE A 348 -6.81 -26.46 -13.21
C PHE A 348 -6.79 -27.64 -14.18
N SER A 349 -7.60 -27.59 -15.24
CA SER A 349 -7.62 -28.63 -16.25
C SER A 349 -6.30 -28.77 -17.01
N PHE A 350 -5.43 -27.77 -16.95
CA PHE A 350 -4.11 -27.82 -17.59
C PHE A 350 -2.99 -27.98 -16.58
N ARG A 351 -3.28 -28.59 -15.48
CA ARG A 351 -2.29 -28.84 -14.44
C ARG A 351 -1.12 -29.64 -15.04
N GLY A 352 0.09 -29.19 -14.75
CA GLY A 352 1.28 -29.78 -15.33
C GLY A 352 1.78 -29.08 -16.58
N ASN A 353 1.00 -28.16 -17.14
CA ASN A 353 1.41 -27.40 -18.32
C ASN A 353 1.45 -25.92 -17.94
N GLU A 354 2.55 -25.51 -17.33
CA GLU A 354 2.63 -24.16 -16.77
C GLU A 354 2.55 -23.05 -17.82
N PRO A 355 3.14 -23.19 -19.00
CA PRO A 355 2.99 -22.11 -19.99
C PRO A 355 1.53 -21.85 -20.39
N VAL A 356 0.75 -22.91 -20.57
CA VAL A 356 -0.66 -22.76 -20.92
C VAL A 356 -1.43 -22.17 -19.73
N ARG A 357 -1.14 -22.66 -18.53
CA ARG A 357 -1.79 -22.11 -17.35
C ARG A 357 -1.53 -20.63 -17.20
N GLU A 358 -0.27 -20.21 -17.38
CA GLU A 358 0.09 -18.81 -17.28
C GLU A 358 -0.66 -17.98 -18.32
N ALA A 359 -0.78 -18.49 -19.54
CA ALA A 359 -1.51 -17.79 -20.59
C ALA A 359 -2.99 -17.66 -20.25
N ILE A 360 -3.60 -18.72 -19.71
CA ILE A 360 -5.01 -18.65 -19.30
C ILE A 360 -5.19 -17.62 -18.20
N HIS A 361 -4.30 -17.62 -17.20
CA HIS A 361 -4.38 -16.63 -16.12
C HIS A 361 -4.31 -15.22 -16.67
N THR A 362 -3.39 -14.98 -17.61
CA THR A 362 -3.20 -13.65 -18.16
C THR A 362 -4.45 -13.16 -18.89
N VAL A 363 -5.02 -14.01 -19.73
CA VAL A 363 -6.23 -13.64 -20.48
C VAL A 363 -7.41 -13.47 -19.53
N PHE A 364 -7.57 -14.38 -18.60
CA PHE A 364 -8.68 -14.31 -17.66
C PHE A 364 -8.60 -13.03 -16.83
N LEU A 365 -7.42 -12.72 -16.29
CA LEU A 365 -7.26 -11.54 -15.47
C LEU A 365 -7.49 -10.25 -16.26
N TYR A 366 -7.04 -10.23 -17.51
CA TYR A 366 -7.28 -9.04 -18.33
C TYR A 366 -8.78 -8.70 -18.35
N HIS A 367 -9.62 -9.69 -18.58
CA HIS A 367 -11.06 -9.47 -18.66
C HIS A 367 -11.71 -9.28 -17.29
N ALA A 368 -11.26 -10.04 -16.28
CA ALA A 368 -11.86 -9.95 -14.96
C ALA A 368 -11.54 -8.61 -14.29
N ILE A 369 -10.33 -8.09 -14.49
CA ILE A 369 -9.96 -6.80 -13.90
C ILE A 369 -10.78 -5.69 -14.56
N GLN A 370 -10.97 -5.74 -15.85
CA GLN A 370 -11.81 -4.76 -16.53
C GLN A 370 -13.26 -4.84 -16.04
N ALA A 371 -13.70 -6.02 -15.64
CA ALA A 371 -15.06 -6.20 -15.13
C ALA A 371 -15.20 -5.76 -13.68
N GLY A 372 -14.09 -5.45 -13.00
CA GLY A 372 -14.16 -4.91 -11.65
C GLY A 372 -13.48 -5.75 -10.58
N MET A 373 -12.81 -6.82 -10.93
CA MET A 373 -12.07 -7.63 -9.96
C MET A 373 -10.93 -6.78 -9.36
N ASN A 374 -10.86 -6.72 -8.04
CA ASN A 374 -9.92 -5.84 -7.34
C ASN A 374 -8.64 -6.54 -6.92
N MET A 375 -8.72 -7.83 -6.65
CA MET A 375 -7.57 -8.58 -6.18
C MET A 375 -7.67 -10.03 -6.66
N GLY A 376 -6.56 -10.73 -6.59
CA GLY A 376 -6.54 -12.13 -6.92
C GLY A 376 -5.47 -12.85 -6.15
N ILE A 377 -5.76 -14.10 -5.79
CA ILE A 377 -4.79 -14.98 -5.15
C ILE A 377 -4.02 -15.63 -6.28
N VAL A 378 -2.73 -15.33 -6.37
CA VAL A 378 -1.94 -15.66 -7.55
C VAL A 378 -0.54 -16.11 -7.13
N ASN A 379 0.12 -16.80 -8.05
CA ASN A 379 1.56 -16.97 -7.96
C ASN A 379 2.19 -15.77 -8.67
N ALA A 380 2.59 -14.78 -7.87
CA ALA A 380 3.01 -13.48 -8.41
C ALA A 380 4.17 -13.61 -9.39
N GLY A 381 5.04 -14.60 -9.20
CA GLY A 381 6.18 -14.77 -10.07
C GLY A 381 5.89 -15.41 -11.42
N GLN A 382 4.65 -15.84 -11.64
CA GLN A 382 4.32 -16.59 -12.85
C GLN A 382 3.26 -15.92 -13.74
N LEU A 383 2.97 -14.65 -13.50
CA LEU A 383 1.98 -13.96 -14.34
C LEU A 383 2.63 -13.52 -15.66
N GLY A 384 1.95 -13.79 -16.76
CA GLY A 384 2.40 -13.36 -18.09
C GLY A 384 1.86 -11.98 -18.47
N VAL A 385 2.25 -11.53 -19.66
CA VAL A 385 1.80 -10.21 -20.19
C VAL A 385 0.84 -10.47 -21.34
N TYR A 386 -0.32 -9.91 -21.26
CA TYR A 386 -1.37 -10.11 -22.27
C TYR A 386 -0.89 -9.80 -23.69
N UNK A 387 -0.40 -8.92 -23.82
CA UNK A 387 0.07 -8.48 -25.12
C UNK A 387 1.29 -9.26 -25.62
N UNK A 388 1.85 -9.81 -24.79
CA UNK A 388 3.03 -10.55 -25.03
C UNK A 388 2.75 -11.99 -25.37
N UNK A 389 1.48 -12.26 -25.31
CA UNK A 389 1.08 -13.59 -25.70
C UNK A 389 1.11 -13.67 -27.21
N UNK A 390 1.40 -14.63 -27.77
CA UNK A 390 1.41 -14.87 -29.16
C UNK A 390 0.05 -14.77 -29.73
N UNK A 391 -0.03 -14.32 -30.74
CA UNK A 391 -1.32 -14.08 -31.39
C UNK A 391 -2.12 -15.33 -31.56
N UNK A 392 -1.50 -16.28 -31.77
CA UNK A 392 -2.19 -17.59 -31.92
C UNK A 392 -2.55 -18.24 -30.62
N UNK A 393 -1.81 -18.05 -29.82
CA UNK A 393 -2.02 -18.52 -28.44
C UNK A 393 -3.02 -17.64 -27.72
N UNK A 394 -2.99 -16.47 -27.94
CA UNK A 394 -3.92 -15.53 -27.38
C UNK A 394 -5.34 -15.78 -27.90
N UNK A 395 -5.43 -15.95 -29.00
CA UNK A 395 -6.73 -16.26 -29.58
C UNK A 395 -7.32 -17.57 -29.13
N UNK A 396 -6.58 -18.34 -28.91
CA UNK A 396 -7.05 -19.61 -28.41
C UNK A 396 -7.40 -19.57 -26.95
N UNK A 397 -6.79 -18.78 -26.23
CA UNK A 397 -7.08 -18.56 -24.85
C UNK A 397 -8.30 -17.71 -24.70
N GLU A 398 -8.43 -16.68 -25.43
CA GLU A 398 -9.66 -15.85 -25.38
C GLU A 398 -10.93 -16.61 -25.73
N ASP A 399 -10.84 -17.41 -26.75
CA ASP A 399 -12.03 -18.17 -27.14
C ASP A 399 -12.50 -19.10 -26.02
N VAL A 400 -11.56 -19.67 -25.27
CA VAL A 400 -11.90 -20.56 -24.18
C VAL A 400 -12.42 -19.77 -22.97
N VAL A 401 -11.70 -18.72 -22.59
CA VAL A 401 -12.07 -17.92 -21.42
C VAL A 401 -13.43 -17.27 -21.63
N LEU A 402 -13.66 -16.73 -22.81
CA LEU A 402 -14.91 -16.04 -23.11
C LEU A 402 -15.98 -16.95 -23.70
N ASN A 403 -15.67 -18.23 -23.84
CA ASN A 403 -16.62 -19.24 -24.35
C ASN A 403 -17.22 -18.84 -25.68
N ARG A 404 -16.35 -18.43 -26.61
CA ARG A 404 -16.81 -17.93 -27.90
C ARG A 404 -17.27 -19.02 -28.85
N HIS A 405 -16.72 -20.25 -28.72
CA HIS A 405 -17.04 -21.36 -29.62
C HIS A 405 -17.19 -22.62 -28.81
N PRO A 406 -18.12 -23.51 -29.19
CA PRO A 406 -18.31 -24.74 -28.43
C PRO A 406 -17.08 -25.65 -28.40
N ASP A 407 -16.23 -25.61 -29.42
CA ASP A 407 -15.07 -26.49 -29.51
C ASP A 407 -13.77 -25.76 -29.06
N ALA A 408 -13.88 -24.61 -28.44
CA ALA A 408 -12.70 -23.84 -28.04
C ALA A 408 -11.82 -24.64 -27.08
N GLY A 409 -12.43 -25.33 -26.11
CA GLY A 409 -11.69 -26.14 -25.17
C GLY A 409 -10.86 -27.22 -25.82
N GLU A 410 -11.45 -27.92 -26.79
CA GLU A 410 -10.73 -28.97 -27.50
C GLU A 410 -9.55 -28.40 -28.28
N LYS A 411 -9.76 -27.27 -28.93
CA LYS A 411 -8.69 -26.63 -29.69
C LYS A 411 -7.54 -26.21 -28.77
N LEU A 412 -7.87 -25.71 -27.59
CA LEU A 412 -6.82 -25.32 -26.63
C LEU A 412 -6.07 -26.53 -26.09
N VAL A 413 -6.78 -27.66 -25.87
CA VAL A 413 -6.12 -28.86 -25.42
C VAL A 413 -5.11 -29.34 -26.47
N LYS A 414 -5.49 -29.31 -27.75
CA LYS A 414 -4.56 -29.69 -28.80
C LYS A 414 -3.36 -28.76 -28.86
N LEU A 415 -3.58 -27.45 -28.74
CA LEU A 415 -2.49 -26.50 -28.72
C LEU A 415 -1.59 -26.72 -27.51
N ALA A 416 -2.19 -27.03 -26.36
CA ALA A 416 -1.44 -27.26 -25.13
C ALA A 416 -0.49 -28.43 -25.25
N GLU A 417 -0.89 -29.48 -25.99
CA GLU A 417 0.00 -30.62 -26.16
C GLU A 417 1.26 -30.25 -26.92
N SER A 418 1.16 -29.33 -27.88
CA SER A 418 2.32 -28.89 -28.63
C SER A 418 3.19 -27.94 -27.86
N VAL A 419 2.63 -27.24 -26.85
CA VAL A 419 3.36 -26.28 -26.06
C VAL A 419 3.92 -26.90 -24.78
N LYS A 420 3.52 -28.13 -24.49
CA LYS A 420 3.89 -28.80 -23.25
C LYS A 420 5.40 -28.89 -23.13
N GLY A 421 5.96 -28.12 -22.25
CA GLY A 421 7.38 -28.21 -21.95
C GLY A 421 7.61 -29.48 -21.19
N GLY A 422 8.27 -30.45 -21.82
CA GLY A 422 8.45 -31.78 -21.27
C GLY A 422 8.91 -31.78 -19.84
N GLY A 423 7.98 -31.61 -18.96
CA GLY A 423 8.23 -31.70 -17.56
C GLY A 423 9.10 -30.61 -16.98
N LYS A 424 10.15 -30.21 -17.56
CA LYS A 424 11.02 -29.25 -16.91
C LYS A 424 11.78 -28.40 -17.88
N GLU A 425 11.94 -28.87 -19.08
CA GLU A 425 12.65 -28.08 -20.05
C GLU A 425 11.64 -27.47 -20.97
N GLN A 426 11.26 -26.27 -20.63
CA GLN A 426 10.57 -25.47 -21.60
C GLN A 426 11.53 -25.26 -22.76
N VAL A 427 11.15 -25.74 -23.91
CA VAL A 427 11.86 -25.35 -25.10
C VAL A 427 11.59 -23.87 -25.28
N GLU A 428 12.54 -23.06 -24.84
CA GLU A 428 12.40 -21.63 -25.02
C GLU A 428 12.26 -21.36 -26.51
N ASP A 429 11.25 -20.60 -26.84
CA ASP A 429 11.11 -20.11 -28.20
C ASP A 429 12.13 -18.99 -28.39
N LEU A 430 13.17 -19.28 -29.15
CA LEU A 430 14.24 -18.32 -29.41
C LEU A 430 14.05 -17.61 -30.74
N GLU A 431 12.85 -17.63 -31.29
CA GLU A 431 12.58 -16.94 -32.53
C GLU A 431 12.89 -15.44 -32.43
N TRP A 432 12.66 -14.87 -31.25
CA TRP A 432 12.92 -13.44 -31.05
C TRP A 432 14.40 -13.08 -31.16
N ARG A 433 15.30 -14.05 -31.04
CA ARG A 433 16.72 -13.77 -31.18
C ARG A 433 17.10 -13.35 -32.61
N ARG A 434 16.25 -13.58 -33.56
CA ARG A 434 16.49 -13.18 -34.95
C ARG A 434 16.20 -11.71 -35.21
N GLY A 435 15.59 -11.01 -34.27
CA GLY A 435 15.25 -9.62 -34.45
C GLY A 435 16.43 -8.69 -34.32
N THR A 436 16.18 -7.41 -34.54
CA THR A 436 17.20 -6.38 -34.33
C THR A 436 17.54 -6.25 -32.86
N VAL A 437 18.64 -5.55 -32.57
CA VAL A 437 19.02 -5.29 -31.18
C VAL A 437 17.87 -4.59 -30.44
N GLN A 438 17.23 -3.61 -31.08
CA GLN A 438 16.11 -2.91 -30.46
C GLN A 438 14.97 -3.89 -30.13
N GLU A 439 14.64 -4.75 -31.07
CA GLU A 439 13.56 -5.71 -30.85
C GLU A 439 13.91 -6.70 -29.75
N ARG A 440 15.17 -7.16 -29.73
CA ARG A 440 15.60 -8.11 -28.71
C ARG A 440 15.60 -7.49 -27.32
N LEU A 441 16.07 -6.26 -27.20
CA LEU A 441 16.04 -5.58 -25.90
C LEU A 441 14.62 -5.34 -25.41
N THR A 442 13.74 -4.90 -26.32
CA THR A 442 12.36 -4.70 -25.96
C THR A 442 11.70 -6.01 -25.49
N HIS A 443 11.94 -7.08 -26.26
CA HIS A 443 11.39 -8.38 -25.88
C HIS A 443 11.89 -8.84 -24.51
N ALA A 444 13.19 -8.69 -24.27
CA ALA A 444 13.77 -9.09 -22.99
C ALA A 444 13.18 -8.29 -21.84
N LEU A 445 12.97 -6.99 -22.05
CA LEU A 445 12.38 -6.14 -21.00
C LEU A 445 10.92 -6.53 -20.75
N VAL A 446 10.14 -6.72 -21.83
CA VAL A 446 8.73 -7.04 -21.66
C VAL A 446 8.56 -8.41 -20.99
N ARG A 447 9.35 -9.40 -21.38
CA ARG A 447 9.19 -10.76 -20.88
C ARG A 447 10.01 -11.02 -19.62
N GLY A 448 10.83 -10.09 -19.19
CA GLY A 448 11.64 -10.28 -17.99
C GLY A 448 12.76 -11.26 -18.15
N ILE A 449 13.36 -11.36 -19.35
CA ILE A 449 14.39 -12.35 -19.67
C ILE A 449 15.76 -11.73 -19.46
N THR A 450 16.56 -12.31 -18.56
CA THR A 450 17.90 -11.80 -18.27
C THR A 450 19.00 -12.54 -18.99
N THR A 451 18.70 -13.64 -19.67
CA THR A 451 19.71 -14.54 -20.22
C THR A 451 20.65 -13.82 -21.18
N PHE A 452 20.12 -12.96 -22.05
CA PHE A 452 20.92 -12.34 -23.10
C PHE A 452 21.10 -10.85 -22.90
N ILE A 453 20.67 -10.30 -21.76
CA ILE A 453 20.59 -8.83 -21.64
C ILE A 453 21.97 -8.17 -21.71
N VAL A 454 22.98 -8.77 -21.09
CA VAL A 454 24.32 -8.19 -21.12
C VAL A 454 24.88 -8.20 -22.55
N GLU A 455 24.71 -9.33 -23.25
CA GLU A 455 25.20 -9.45 -24.61
C GLU A 455 24.50 -8.46 -25.55
N ASP A 456 23.19 -8.35 -25.46
CA ASP A 456 22.44 -7.46 -26.34
C ASP A 456 22.71 -6.00 -26.01
N THR A 457 22.86 -5.69 -24.71
CA THR A 457 23.22 -4.33 -24.31
C THR A 457 24.60 -3.95 -24.85
N GLU A 458 25.56 -4.89 -24.80
CA GLU A 458 26.87 -4.63 -25.33
C GLU A 458 26.84 -4.43 -26.83
N GLU A 459 26.03 -5.21 -27.55
CA GLU A 459 25.88 -5.01 -28.98
C GLU A 459 25.32 -3.63 -29.27
N ALA A 460 24.34 -3.20 -28.50
CA ALA A 460 23.78 -1.85 -28.66
C ALA A 460 24.84 -0.78 -28.37
N ARG A 461 25.66 -1.00 -27.33
CA ARG A 461 26.70 -0.04 -26.98
C ARG A 461 27.70 0.13 -28.14
N LEU A 462 28.07 -0.98 -28.75
CA LEU A 462 29.05 -0.93 -29.85
C LEU A 462 28.47 -0.21 -31.08
N GLU A 463 27.16 -0.21 -31.25
CA GLU A 463 26.52 0.52 -32.34
C GLU A 463 26.27 1.98 -32.01
N ALA A 464 26.27 2.33 -30.72
CA ALA A 464 25.95 3.67 -30.28
C ALA A 464 27.18 4.57 -30.31
N ARG A 465 26.93 5.86 -30.47
CA ARG A 465 27.99 6.85 -30.43
C ARG A 465 28.52 7.05 -29.02
N PHE A 466 27.63 7.08 -28.03
CA PHE A 466 27.97 7.20 -26.62
C PHE A 466 27.20 6.16 -25.83
N PRO A 467 27.82 5.62 -24.74
CA PRO A 467 27.13 4.57 -23.97
C PRO A 467 25.76 4.99 -23.41
N VAL A 468 25.62 6.27 -23.03
CA VAL A 468 24.35 6.71 -22.46
C VAL A 468 23.20 6.64 -23.48
N GLU A 469 23.53 6.65 -24.77
CA GLU A 469 22.51 6.56 -25.82
C GLU A 469 21.80 5.21 -25.78
N VAL A 470 22.45 4.16 -25.26
CA VAL A 470 21.78 2.86 -25.12
C VAL A 470 20.64 2.97 -24.10
N ILE A 471 20.89 3.69 -23.00
CA ILE A 471 19.85 3.88 -22.01
C ILE A 471 18.73 4.77 -22.55
N GLU A 472 19.11 5.92 -23.14
CA GLU A 472 18.12 6.90 -23.61
C GLU A 472 17.35 6.40 -24.81
N GLY A 473 17.94 5.53 -25.62
CA GLY A 473 17.31 5.01 -26.83
C GLY A 473 16.70 3.64 -26.61
N PRO A 474 17.42 2.56 -26.97
CA PRO A 474 16.80 1.22 -26.99
C PRO A 474 16.22 0.78 -25.65
N LEU A 475 16.92 1.01 -24.54
CA LEU A 475 16.42 0.54 -23.26
C LEU A 475 15.19 1.32 -22.81
N MET A 476 15.20 2.64 -22.98
CA MET A 476 14.02 3.41 -22.59
C MET A 476 12.85 3.17 -23.52
N THR A 477 13.11 2.92 -24.80
CA THR A 477 12.03 2.52 -25.71
C THR A 477 11.34 1.27 -25.19
N GLY A 478 12.13 0.27 -24.78
CA GLY A 478 11.57 -0.95 -24.22
C GLY A 478 10.82 -0.70 -22.94
N MET A 479 11.38 0.09 -22.02
CA MET A 479 10.70 0.38 -20.76
C MET A 479 9.46 1.24 -20.95
N ASN A 480 9.46 2.13 -21.92
CA ASN A 480 8.24 2.90 -22.23
C ASN A 480 7.13 1.96 -22.71
N PHE A 481 7.50 0.96 -23.49
CA PHE A 481 6.52 -0.04 -23.93
C PHE A 481 5.97 -0.82 -22.72
N VAL A 482 6.85 -1.20 -21.76
CA VAL A 482 6.41 -1.82 -20.51
C VAL A 482 5.43 -0.90 -19.78
N GLY A 483 5.78 0.38 -19.67
CA GLY A 483 4.90 1.33 -19.00
C GLY A 483 3.55 1.47 -19.68
N ASP A 484 3.55 1.45 -21.02
CA ASP A 484 2.28 1.51 -21.78
C ASP A 484 1.43 0.28 -21.52
N LEU A 485 2.05 -0.92 -21.48
CA LEU A 485 1.32 -2.14 -21.18
C LEU A 485 0.75 -2.10 -19.77
N PHE A 486 1.54 -1.62 -18.82
CA PHE A 486 1.07 -1.52 -17.45
C PHE A 486 -0.09 -0.54 -17.33
N GLY A 487 0.03 0.62 -17.98
CA GLY A 487 -1.03 1.61 -17.93
C GLY A 487 -2.31 1.15 -18.62
N ALA A 488 -2.18 0.27 -19.61
CA ALA A 488 -3.35 -0.28 -20.33
C ALA A 488 -3.95 -1.48 -19.61
N GLY A 489 -3.39 -1.89 -18.47
CA GLY A 489 -3.87 -3.06 -17.74
C GLY A 489 -3.47 -4.38 -18.35
N LYS A 490 -2.54 -4.37 -19.30
CA LYS A 490 -2.08 -5.59 -19.98
C LYS A 490 -0.86 -6.19 -19.32
N MET A 491 -0.31 -5.52 -18.33
CA MET A 491 0.85 -5.97 -17.57
C MET A 491 0.58 -5.67 -16.11
N PHE A 492 0.96 -6.59 -15.23
CA PHE A 492 0.68 -6.44 -13.81
C PHE A 492 1.97 -6.18 -13.04
N LEU A 493 1.83 -5.76 -11.78
CA LEU A 493 2.98 -5.31 -11.02
C LEU A 493 4.13 -6.32 -10.96
N PRO A 494 3.89 -7.63 -10.75
CA PRO A 494 5.04 -8.55 -10.73
C PRO A 494 5.83 -8.56 -12.02
N GLN A 495 5.16 -8.38 -13.14
CA GLN A 495 5.84 -8.35 -14.44
C GLN A 495 6.66 -7.07 -14.59
N VAL A 496 6.14 -5.95 -14.10
CA VAL A 496 6.91 -4.70 -14.12
C VAL A 496 8.18 -4.86 -13.29
N VAL A 497 8.08 -5.53 -12.14
CA VAL A 497 9.26 -5.77 -11.31
C VAL A 497 10.29 -6.61 -12.04
N LYS A 498 9.84 -7.65 -12.77
CA LYS A 498 10.76 -8.45 -13.58
C LYS A 498 11.43 -7.60 -14.65
N SER A 499 10.66 -6.76 -15.34
CA SER A 499 11.21 -5.88 -16.36
C SER A 499 12.25 -4.93 -15.77
N ALA A 500 11.98 -4.40 -14.60
CA ALA A 500 12.91 -3.50 -13.94
C ALA A 500 14.22 -4.20 -13.59
N ARG A 501 14.17 -5.48 -13.24
CA ARG A 501 15.40 -6.23 -12.99
C ARG A 501 16.25 -6.37 -14.24
N VAL A 502 15.61 -6.61 -15.39
CA VAL A 502 16.34 -6.68 -16.66
C VAL A 502 16.99 -5.34 -16.94
N MET A 503 16.24 -4.27 -16.77
CA MET A 503 16.76 -2.92 -16.98
C MET A 503 17.95 -2.64 -16.07
N LYS A 504 17.86 -3.04 -14.80
CA LYS A 504 18.94 -2.82 -13.85
C LYS A 504 20.22 -3.52 -14.31
N GLN A 505 20.12 -4.74 -14.81
CA GLN A 505 21.30 -5.45 -15.30
C GLN A 505 21.90 -4.78 -16.53
N ALA A 506 21.06 -4.29 -17.44
CA ALA A 506 21.55 -3.58 -18.61
C ALA A 506 22.28 -2.30 -18.22
N VAL A 507 21.68 -1.51 -17.33
CA VAL A 507 22.29 -0.27 -16.88
C VAL A 507 23.62 -0.54 -16.16
N ALA A 508 23.65 -1.58 -15.29
CA ALA A 508 24.88 -1.91 -14.59
C ALA A 508 26.02 -2.24 -15.54
N HIS A 509 25.70 -2.91 -16.65
CA HIS A 509 26.72 -3.17 -17.66
C HIS A 509 27.27 -1.89 -18.27
N LEU A 510 26.43 -0.88 -18.45
CA LEU A 510 26.83 0.35 -19.14
C LEU A 510 27.54 1.34 -18.23
N ILE A 511 27.35 1.29 -16.93
CA ILE A 511 27.85 2.32 -16.02
C ILE A 511 29.37 2.52 -16.13
N PRO A 512 30.21 1.45 -16.14
CA PRO A 512 31.65 1.70 -16.27
C PRO A 512 32.01 2.44 -17.55
N TYR A 513 31.34 2.14 -18.65
CA TYR A 513 31.60 2.81 -19.92
C TYR A 513 31.16 4.27 -19.88
N ILE A 514 30.05 4.53 -19.23
CA ILE A 514 29.54 5.91 -19.10
C ILE A 514 30.52 6.74 -18.27
N GLU A 515 31.01 6.17 -17.17
CA GLU A 515 31.97 6.88 -16.32
C GLU A 515 33.27 7.15 -17.04
N ALA A 516 33.74 6.18 -17.83
CA ALA A 516 34.96 6.38 -18.63
C ALA A 516 34.76 7.48 -19.66
N GLU A 517 33.57 7.55 -20.27
CA GLU A 517 33.28 8.59 -21.26
C GLU A 517 33.26 9.96 -20.62
N LYS A 518 32.72 10.09 -19.44
CA LYS A 518 32.71 11.36 -18.71
C LYS A 518 34.12 11.85 -18.43
N LEU A 519 34.98 10.94 -17.98
CA LEU A 519 36.38 11.30 -17.72
C LEU A 519 37.08 11.75 -18.98
N ARG A 520 36.80 11.08 -20.10
CA ARG A 520 37.44 11.45 -21.38
C ARG A 520 36.99 12.81 -21.87
N SER A 521 35.69 13.08 -21.77
CA SER A 521 35.16 14.34 -22.30
C SER A 521 35.60 15.54 -21.47
N GLY A 522 35.88 15.36 -20.20
CA GLY A 522 36.23 16.45 -19.32
C GLY A 522 35.13 17.42 -19.00
N ASP A 523 33.91 17.11 -19.38
CA ASP A 523 32.77 17.98 -19.10
C ASP A 523 32.28 17.76 -17.68
N THR A 524 32.64 18.69 -16.80
CA THR A 524 32.28 18.60 -15.40
C THR A 524 31.27 19.69 -14.99
N SER A 525 30.77 20.48 -15.95
CA SER A 525 29.81 21.53 -15.63
C SER A 525 28.47 20.92 -15.18
N SER A 526 27.89 21.50 -14.13
CA SER A 526 26.62 21.04 -13.59
C SER A 526 25.47 21.89 -14.08
N LYS A 527 24.41 21.24 -14.53
CA LYS A 527 23.19 21.95 -14.97
C LYS A 527 22.27 22.24 -13.79
N GLY A 528 22.50 21.62 -12.67
CA GLY A 528 21.67 21.79 -11.49
C GLY A 528 21.81 20.62 -10.55
N LYS A 529 21.30 20.78 -9.34
CA LYS A 529 21.39 19.77 -8.31
C LYS A 529 20.00 19.27 -7.94
N ILE A 530 19.82 17.96 -7.94
CA ILE A 530 18.53 17.32 -7.75
C ILE A 530 18.66 16.34 -6.59
N VAL A 531 17.73 16.42 -5.62
CA VAL A 531 17.63 15.43 -4.54
C VAL A 531 16.55 14.43 -4.94
N MET A 532 16.91 13.15 -4.95
CA MET A 532 15.99 12.07 -5.33
C MET A 532 15.80 11.12 -4.18
N ALA A 533 14.55 10.74 -3.91
CA ALA A 533 14.24 9.82 -2.82
C ALA A 533 13.02 8.98 -3.16
N THR A 534 13.06 7.72 -2.69
CA THR A 534 11.85 6.92 -2.63
C THR A 534 11.18 7.23 -1.29
N VAL A 535 9.89 7.54 -1.32
CA VAL A 535 9.24 8.11 -0.16
C VAL A 535 9.08 7.10 0.97
N LYS A 536 8.77 7.61 2.15
CA LYS A 536 8.57 6.82 3.35
C LYS A 536 7.62 5.66 3.09
N GLY A 537 8.01 4.50 3.57
CA GLY A 537 7.19 3.30 3.44
C GLY A 537 7.34 2.54 2.14
N ASP A 538 8.17 3.02 1.23
CA ASP A 538 8.34 2.38 -0.08
C ASP A 538 9.80 1.98 -0.26
N VAL A 539 10.00 0.75 -0.77
CA VAL A 539 11.34 0.18 -0.93
C VAL A 539 11.74 0.01 -2.39
N HIS A 540 10.90 0.45 -3.32
CA HIS A 540 11.14 0.20 -4.74
C HIS A 540 11.97 1.34 -5.32
N ASP A 541 13.21 1.04 -5.68
CA ASP A 541 14.14 2.08 -6.09
C ASP A 541 14.69 1.90 -7.51
N ILE A 542 14.29 0.87 -8.23
CA ILE A 542 14.89 0.62 -9.55
C ILE A 542 14.60 1.78 -10.51
N GLY A 543 13.33 2.21 -10.58
CA GLY A 543 12.99 3.32 -11.44
C GLY A 543 13.69 4.61 -11.06
N LYS A 544 13.75 4.89 -9.76
CA LYS A 544 14.44 6.08 -9.28
C LYS A 544 15.92 6.06 -9.66
N ASN A 545 16.56 4.90 -9.51
CA ASN A 545 17.98 4.78 -9.81
C ASN A 545 18.26 4.95 -11.31
N ILE A 546 17.33 4.48 -12.14
CA ILE A 546 17.46 4.70 -13.59
C ILE A 546 17.38 6.20 -13.92
N VAL A 547 16.41 6.89 -13.34
CA VAL A 547 16.29 8.33 -13.56
C VAL A 547 17.55 9.03 -13.06
N THR A 548 18.08 8.61 -11.91
CA THR A 548 19.32 9.20 -11.38
C THR A 548 20.46 9.07 -12.38
N VAL A 549 20.65 7.85 -12.93
CA VAL A 549 21.73 7.63 -13.87
C VAL A 549 21.55 8.51 -15.13
N VAL A 550 20.34 8.57 -15.67
CA VAL A 550 20.07 9.35 -16.86
C VAL A 550 20.35 10.84 -16.59
N LEU A 551 19.91 11.35 -15.44
CA LEU A 551 20.16 12.75 -15.11
C LEU A 551 21.66 13.02 -14.92
N GLN A 552 22.38 12.12 -14.25
CA GLN A 552 23.81 12.30 -14.04
C GLN A 552 24.56 12.28 -15.38
N CYS A 553 24.12 11.45 -16.31
CA CYS A 553 24.75 11.41 -17.63
C CYS A 553 24.50 12.68 -18.42
N ASN A 554 23.49 13.45 -18.05
CA ASN A 554 23.20 14.72 -18.70
C ASN A 554 23.62 15.92 -17.86
N ASN A 555 24.62 15.70 -17.00
CA ASN A 555 25.32 16.74 -16.26
C ASN A 555 24.52 17.37 -15.15
N PHE A 556 23.49 16.69 -14.65
CA PHE A 556 22.87 17.07 -13.41
C PHE A 556 23.58 16.39 -12.26
N GLU A 557 23.73 17.10 -11.18
CA GLU A 557 24.26 16.52 -9.93
C GLU A 557 23.08 15.96 -9.14
N VAL A 558 23.14 14.67 -8.77
CA VAL A 558 22.02 14.04 -8.10
C VAL A 558 22.45 13.52 -6.74
N VAL A 559 21.71 13.91 -5.71
CA VAL A 559 21.85 13.35 -4.37
C VAL A 559 20.78 12.26 -4.25
N ASN A 560 21.19 11.01 -4.35
CA ASN A 560 20.28 9.88 -4.30
C ASN A 560 20.17 9.39 -2.86
N MET A 561 19.02 9.63 -2.23
CA MET A 561 18.87 9.36 -0.81
C MET A 561 18.48 7.92 -0.48
N GLY A 562 18.09 7.14 -1.49
CA GLY A 562 17.71 5.77 -1.23
C GLY A 562 16.21 5.60 -1.04
N VAL A 563 15.83 4.63 -0.20
CA VAL A 563 14.43 4.23 -0.07
C VAL A 563 13.91 4.54 1.33
N MET A 564 12.60 4.54 1.48
CA MET A 564 11.91 4.73 2.76
C MET A 564 12.36 6.01 3.47
N VAL A 565 12.51 7.09 2.71
CA VAL A 565 13.08 8.31 3.25
C VAL A 565 11.97 9.19 3.85
N PRO A 566 12.06 9.53 5.14
CA PRO A 566 11.04 10.41 5.74
C PRO A 566 11.04 11.80 5.12
N CYS A 567 9.87 12.42 5.12
CA CYS A 567 9.69 13.72 4.52
C CYS A 567 10.71 14.75 5.02
N GLN A 568 10.84 14.89 6.33
CA GLN A 568 11.72 15.92 6.87
C GLN A 568 13.17 15.69 6.49
N GLN A 569 13.59 14.43 6.39
CA GLN A 569 14.95 14.13 5.96
C GLN A 569 15.17 14.56 4.51
N ILE A 570 14.17 14.36 3.65
CA ILE A 570 14.25 14.83 2.27
C ILE A 570 14.41 16.34 2.23
N LEU A 571 13.60 17.05 3.00
CA LEU A 571 13.63 18.51 2.97
C LEU A 571 14.90 19.07 3.59
N ASP A 572 15.39 18.47 4.67
CA ASP A 572 16.65 18.90 5.27
C ASP A 572 17.82 18.66 4.30
N THR A 573 17.82 17.55 3.61
CA THR A 573 18.87 17.25 2.64
C THR A 573 18.84 18.25 1.48
N ALA A 574 17.64 18.62 1.02
CA ALA A 574 17.51 19.60 -0.04
C ALA A 574 18.07 20.94 0.39
N ARG A 575 17.82 21.35 1.63
CA ARG A 575 18.40 22.61 2.15
C ARG A 575 19.91 22.52 2.27
N GLU A 576 20.39 21.43 2.84
CA GLU A 576 21.82 21.23 3.07
C GLU A 576 22.62 21.31 1.77
N HIS A 577 22.07 20.76 0.70
CA HIS A 577 22.75 20.74 -0.58
C HIS A 577 22.36 21.88 -1.51
N ASN A 578 21.51 22.79 -1.08
CA ASN A 578 20.97 23.85 -1.94
C ASN A 578 20.41 23.28 -3.23
N ALA A 579 19.55 22.29 -3.10
CA ALA A 579 19.00 21.60 -4.26
C ALA A 579 18.15 22.54 -5.10
N ASP A 580 18.19 22.32 -6.39
CA ASP A 580 17.36 23.06 -7.36
C ASP A 580 16.03 22.37 -7.63
N ILE A 581 15.96 21.07 -7.41
CA ILE A 581 14.76 20.27 -7.66
C ILE A 581 14.74 19.15 -6.63
N ILE A 582 13.53 18.78 -6.19
CA ILE A 582 13.32 17.55 -5.40
C ILE A 582 12.51 16.59 -6.25
N GLY A 583 12.98 15.34 -6.37
CA GLY A 583 12.26 14.29 -7.07
C GLY A 583 11.85 13.17 -6.13
N LEU A 584 10.61 12.74 -6.23
CA LEU A 584 10.06 11.67 -5.40
C LEU A 584 9.66 10.50 -6.26
N SER A 585 9.91 9.30 -5.75
CA SER A 585 9.53 8.06 -6.42
C SER A 585 8.71 7.20 -5.48
N GLY A 586 7.76 6.46 -6.04
CA GLY A 586 6.98 5.51 -5.29
C GLY A 586 6.29 4.54 -6.20
N LEU A 587 6.09 3.32 -5.71
CA LEU A 587 5.48 2.27 -6.50
C LEU A 587 4.18 1.75 -5.89
N ILE A 588 3.99 1.93 -4.59
CA ILE A 588 2.81 1.38 -3.92
C ILE A 588 1.83 2.50 -3.58
N THR A 589 0.59 2.11 -3.34
CA THR A 589 -0.48 3.08 -3.14
C THR A 589 -0.22 4.06 -2.00
N PRO A 590 0.27 3.61 -0.82
CA PRO A 590 0.55 4.58 0.25
C PRO A 590 1.58 5.63 -0.12
N SER A 591 2.43 5.35 -1.10
CA SER A 591 3.43 6.33 -1.52
C SER A 591 2.78 7.59 -2.07
N LEU A 592 1.61 7.46 -2.70
CA LEU A 592 0.91 8.61 -3.26
C LEU A 592 0.52 9.62 -2.19
N GLU A 593 0.06 9.12 -1.04
CA GLU A 593 -0.30 10.00 0.06
C GLU A 593 0.93 10.64 0.69
N GLU A 594 2.02 9.88 0.74
CA GLU A 594 3.26 10.44 1.28
C GLU A 594 3.79 11.55 0.37
N MET A 595 3.65 11.40 -0.95
CA MET A 595 4.04 12.45 -1.87
C MET A 595 3.22 13.73 -1.65
N ALA A 596 1.92 13.58 -1.43
CA ALA A 596 1.07 14.72 -1.11
C ALA A 596 1.53 15.39 0.18
N HIS A 597 1.93 14.60 1.16
CA HIS A 597 2.44 15.12 2.42
C HIS A 597 3.73 15.92 2.21
N VAL A 598 4.64 15.42 1.38
CA VAL A 598 5.89 16.15 1.11
C VAL A 598 5.58 17.50 0.45
N ALA A 599 4.65 17.50 -0.53
CA ALA A 599 4.26 18.75 -1.18
C ALA A 599 3.72 19.75 -0.16
N LYS A 600 2.87 19.28 0.73
CA LYS A 600 2.26 20.14 1.76
C LYS A 600 3.32 20.70 2.70
N GLU A 601 4.29 19.88 3.09
CA GLU A 601 5.36 20.33 3.96
C GLU A 601 6.31 21.27 3.25
N MET A 602 6.54 21.09 1.96
CA MET A 602 7.32 22.06 1.19
C MET A 602 6.65 23.42 1.20
N GLU A 603 5.34 23.46 1.06
CA GLU A 603 4.61 24.71 1.13
C GLU A 603 4.72 25.35 2.52
N ARG A 604 4.50 24.53 3.55
CA ARG A 604 4.54 25.03 4.92
C ARG A 604 5.91 25.59 5.28
N GLN A 605 6.96 24.93 4.81
CA GLN A 605 8.33 25.31 5.17
C GLN A 605 8.94 26.34 4.23
N GLY A 606 8.18 26.86 3.29
CA GLY A 606 8.63 27.98 2.48
C GLY A 606 9.47 27.64 1.28
N PHE A 607 9.44 26.39 0.81
CA PHE A 607 10.19 26.01 -0.38
C PHE A 607 9.61 26.68 -1.62
N LYS A 608 10.47 26.89 -2.61
CA LYS A 608 10.07 27.43 -3.91
C LYS A 608 10.54 26.55 -5.06
N ILE A 609 11.40 25.59 -4.82
CA ILE A 609 12.00 24.79 -5.88
C ILE A 609 10.99 23.77 -6.42
N PRO A 610 11.15 23.34 -7.70
CA PRO A 610 10.22 22.38 -8.28
C PRO A 610 10.25 21.02 -7.58
N LEU A 611 9.11 20.35 -7.63
CA LEU A 611 8.91 19.01 -7.11
C LEU A 611 8.52 18.10 -8.26
N LEU A 612 9.27 17.01 -8.47
CA LEU A 612 8.96 16.01 -9.49
C LEU A 612 8.35 14.78 -8.85
N ILE A 613 7.36 14.22 -9.52
CA ILE A 613 6.64 13.03 -9.07
C ILE A 613 6.82 11.93 -10.11
N GLY A 614 7.30 10.76 -9.68
CA GLY A 614 7.48 9.64 -10.59
C GLY A 614 7.16 8.32 -9.93
N GLY A 615 7.16 7.27 -10.75
CA GLY A 615 6.87 5.93 -10.28
C GLY A 615 5.66 5.35 -10.99
N ALA A 616 5.59 4.02 -10.99
CA ALA A 616 4.61 3.33 -11.82
C ALA A 616 3.17 3.58 -11.38
N THR A 617 2.93 3.83 -10.09
CA THR A 617 1.58 4.05 -9.60
C THR A 617 1.13 5.50 -9.71
N THR A 618 2.04 6.40 -10.06
CA THR A 618 1.69 7.81 -10.20
C THR A 618 1.13 8.08 -11.59
N SER A 619 0.43 9.20 -11.72
CA SER A 619 -0.13 9.61 -13.00
C SER A 619 -0.27 11.12 -13.02
N ARG A 620 -0.48 11.65 -14.24
CA ARG A 620 -0.69 13.09 -14.40
C ARG A 620 -1.95 13.53 -13.65
N VAL A 621 -3.02 12.77 -13.77
CA VAL A 621 -4.27 13.15 -13.13
C VAL A 621 -4.14 13.09 -11.61
N HIS A 622 -3.54 12.03 -11.08
CA HIS A 622 -3.37 11.94 -9.64
C HIS A 622 -2.48 13.06 -9.12
N THR A 623 -1.41 13.36 -9.84
CA THR A 623 -0.52 14.46 -9.44
C THR A 623 -1.29 15.79 -9.40
N ALA A 624 -2.10 16.04 -10.44
CA ALA A 624 -2.86 17.27 -10.50
C ALA A 624 -3.91 17.36 -9.40
N VAL A 625 -4.59 16.26 -9.10
CA VAL A 625 -5.73 16.26 -8.17
C VAL A 625 -5.27 16.20 -6.72
N LYS A 626 -4.28 15.36 -6.41
CA LYS A 626 -3.96 15.05 -5.02
C LYS A 626 -2.64 15.66 -4.51
N ILE A 627 -1.74 16.06 -5.40
CA ILE A 627 -0.41 16.49 -4.97
C ILE A 627 -0.14 17.95 -5.27
N GLU A 628 -0.32 18.36 -6.52
CA GLU A 628 0.13 19.67 -7.01
C GLU A 628 -0.49 20.83 -6.24
N GLN A 629 -1.76 20.74 -5.91
CA GLN A 629 -2.43 21.84 -5.24
C GLN A 629 -1.97 22.05 -3.80
N ASN A 630 -1.23 21.08 -3.24
CA ASN A 630 -0.66 21.25 -1.90
C ASN A 630 0.57 22.13 -1.89
N TYR A 631 1.11 22.47 -3.07
CA TYR A 631 2.36 23.22 -3.18
C TYR A 631 2.19 24.37 -4.19
N PRO A 632 1.31 25.34 -3.90
CA PRO A 632 1.06 26.41 -4.86
C PRO A 632 2.21 27.37 -5.06
N SER A 633 3.11 27.52 -4.07
CA SER A 633 4.24 28.43 -4.18
C SER A 633 5.32 27.96 -5.13
N GLY A 634 5.33 26.69 -5.51
CA GLY A 634 6.26 26.14 -6.46
C GLY A 634 5.51 25.43 -7.56
N VAL A 635 6.22 24.55 -8.28
CA VAL A 635 5.60 23.75 -9.34
C VAL A 635 5.82 22.28 -9.04
N THR A 636 4.79 21.49 -9.25
CA THR A 636 4.85 20.04 -9.13
C THR A 636 4.60 19.43 -10.49
N VAL A 637 5.50 18.57 -10.95
CA VAL A 637 5.45 18.04 -12.31
C VAL A 637 5.51 16.52 -12.25
N TYR A 638 4.55 15.89 -12.90
CA TYR A 638 4.59 14.45 -13.11
C TYR A 638 5.52 14.12 -14.26
N VAL A 639 6.43 13.18 -14.03
CA VAL A 639 7.39 12.74 -15.05
C VAL A 639 7.03 11.32 -15.43
N THR A 640 6.67 11.15 -16.71
CA THR A 640 6.18 9.85 -17.19
C THR A 640 7.25 8.77 -17.19
N ASP A 641 8.48 9.13 -17.54
CA ASP A 641 9.55 8.13 -17.64
C ASP A 641 10.90 8.82 -17.53
N ALA A 642 11.94 8.00 -17.42
CA ALA A 642 13.29 8.51 -17.20
C ALA A 642 13.79 9.36 -18.35
N SER A 643 13.42 9.02 -19.58
CA SER A 643 13.93 9.77 -20.71
C SER A 643 13.35 11.20 -20.72
N ARG A 644 12.16 11.39 -20.22
CA ARG A 644 11.55 12.71 -20.16
C ARG A 644 12.02 13.54 -18.98
N ALA A 645 12.64 12.89 -17.98
CA ALA A 645 13.11 13.62 -16.81
C ALA A 645 14.13 14.69 -17.19
N VAL A 646 15.02 14.39 -18.13
CA VAL A 646 16.05 15.36 -18.54
C VAL A 646 15.40 16.61 -19.12
N GLY A 647 14.42 16.46 -20.03
CA GLY A 647 13.75 17.60 -20.60
C GLY A 647 12.99 18.42 -19.59
N VAL A 648 12.30 17.73 -18.66
CA VAL A 648 11.56 18.42 -17.61
C VAL A 648 12.52 19.23 -16.75
N CYS A 649 13.61 18.62 -16.28
CA CYS A 649 14.55 19.33 -15.45
C CYS A 649 15.21 20.48 -16.19
N SER A 650 15.56 20.27 -17.45
CA SER A 650 16.18 21.34 -18.24
C SER A 650 15.24 22.54 -18.41
N ASN A 651 13.96 22.28 -18.68
CA ASN A 651 12.99 23.36 -18.80
C ASN A 651 12.79 24.09 -17.49
N LEU A 652 12.70 23.35 -16.38
CA LEU A 652 12.48 23.96 -15.07
C LEU A 652 13.64 24.82 -14.60
N LEU A 653 14.85 24.51 -15.06
CA LEU A 653 16.04 25.27 -14.65
C LEU A 653 16.52 26.24 -15.73
N SER A 654 15.79 26.35 -16.85
CA SER A 654 16.15 27.28 -17.91
C SER A 654 15.74 28.69 -17.54
N SER A 655 16.67 29.64 -17.68
CA SER A 655 16.35 31.01 -17.40
C SER A 655 15.37 31.64 -18.44
N THR A 656 15.27 31.05 -19.61
CA THR A 656 14.41 31.57 -20.67
C THR A 656 13.10 30.82 -20.85
N LEU A 657 13.09 29.53 -20.53
CA LEU A 657 11.92 28.68 -20.80
C LEU A 657 11.07 28.40 -19.57
N ARG A 658 11.64 28.62 -18.37
CA ARG A 658 11.01 28.15 -17.13
C ARG A 658 9.62 28.72 -16.89
N ASP A 659 9.47 30.03 -17.00
CA ASP A 659 8.22 30.67 -16.61
C ASP A 659 7.07 30.22 -17.48
N GLU A 660 7.29 30.12 -18.80
CA GLU A 660 6.26 29.65 -19.70
C GLU A 660 5.94 28.20 -19.47
N TYR A 661 6.98 27.38 -19.25
CA TYR A 661 6.80 25.95 -19.00
C TYR A 661 5.97 25.72 -17.72
N ILE A 662 6.30 26.45 -16.64
CA ILE A 662 5.56 26.32 -15.39
C ILE A 662 4.11 26.74 -15.58
N ALA A 663 3.87 27.83 -16.32
CA ALA A 663 2.51 28.28 -16.58
C ALA A 663 1.70 27.24 -17.34
N GLU A 664 2.31 26.57 -18.32
CA GLU A 664 1.64 25.52 -19.06
C GLU A 664 1.29 24.33 -18.18
N ILE A 665 2.22 23.94 -17.30
CA ILE A 665 1.98 22.83 -16.37
C ILE A 665 0.81 23.16 -15.44
N LYS A 666 0.82 24.36 -14.87
CA LYS A 666 -0.23 24.75 -13.93
C LYS A 666 -1.60 24.82 -14.60
N THR A 667 -1.65 25.33 -15.84
CA THR A 667 -2.89 25.36 -16.60
C THR A 667 -3.39 23.94 -16.90
N ASP A 668 -2.49 23.08 -17.35
CA ASP A 668 -2.85 21.69 -17.66
C ASP A 668 -3.39 20.96 -16.43
N TYR A 669 -2.76 21.17 -15.28
CA TYR A 669 -3.19 20.48 -14.06
C TYR A 669 -4.48 21.05 -13.50
N ALA A 670 -4.70 22.36 -13.66
CA ALA A 670 -5.99 22.94 -13.28
C ALA A 670 -7.12 22.36 -14.12
N ASN A 671 -6.87 22.20 -15.43
CA ASN A 671 -7.87 21.58 -16.30
C ASN A 671 -8.13 20.12 -15.90
N ALA A 672 -7.08 19.39 -15.55
CA ALA A 672 -7.23 18.00 -15.13
C ALA A 672 -8.06 17.90 -13.86
N ARG A 673 -7.84 18.80 -12.90
CA ARG A 673 -8.63 18.81 -11.66
C ARG A 673 -10.09 19.13 -11.95
N GLU A 674 -10.33 20.09 -12.84
CA GLU A 674 -11.70 20.48 -13.17
C GLU A 674 -12.46 19.32 -13.81
N GLN A 675 -11.82 18.62 -14.75
CA GLN A 675 -12.44 17.46 -15.38
C GLN A 675 -12.69 16.33 -14.38
N HIS A 676 -11.76 16.13 -13.46
CA HIS A 676 -11.92 15.08 -12.45
C HIS A 676 -13.09 15.41 -11.52
N GLU A 677 -13.19 16.66 -11.07
CA GLU A 677 -14.27 17.09 -10.19
C GLU A 677 -15.63 16.95 -10.87
N ALA A 678 -15.69 17.20 -12.18
CA ALA A 678 -16.95 17.08 -12.91
C ALA A 678 -17.44 15.63 -12.96
N ARG A 679 -16.54 14.66 -12.81
CA ARG A 679 -16.92 13.25 -12.88
C ARG A 679 -17.26 12.66 -11.52
N GLN A 680 -16.96 13.37 -10.44
CA GLN A 680 -17.24 12.84 -9.11
C GLN A 680 -18.69 13.10 -8.68
N LEU A 681 -19.24 12.17 -7.93
CA LEU A 681 -20.56 12.34 -7.36
C LEU A 681 -20.50 13.43 -6.29
N LYS A 682 -21.56 14.25 -6.24
CA LYS A 682 -21.62 15.29 -5.24
C LYS A 682 -21.70 14.68 -3.84
N ALA A 683 -21.01 15.30 -2.92
CA ALA A 683 -21.06 14.87 -1.52
C ALA A 683 -22.47 15.05 -0.98
N VAL A 684 -22.92 14.07 -0.21
CA VAL A 684 -24.21 14.14 0.47
C VAL A 684 -23.97 14.67 1.87
N TYR A 685 -24.52 15.82 2.17
CA TYR A 685 -24.36 16.44 3.48
C TYR A 685 -25.57 16.15 4.34
N VAL A 686 -25.31 15.76 5.58
CA VAL A 686 -26.38 15.52 6.53
C VAL A 686 -26.80 16.87 7.14
N PRO A 687 -28.10 17.22 7.11
CA PRO A 687 -28.53 18.46 7.74
C PRO A 687 -28.19 18.47 9.23
N LEU A 688 -27.98 19.67 9.76
CA LEU A 688 -27.62 19.83 11.16
C LEU A 688 -28.64 19.21 12.12
N GLU A 689 -29.89 19.36 11.81
CA GLU A 689 -30.93 18.76 12.65
C GLU A 689 -30.83 17.24 12.71
N GLN A 690 -30.55 16.62 11.55
CA GLN A 690 -30.39 15.19 11.52
C GLN A 690 -29.15 14.76 12.28
N ALA A 691 -28.06 15.53 12.13
CA ALA A 691 -26.84 15.23 12.86
C ALA A 691 -27.07 15.34 14.36
N ARG A 692 -27.81 16.35 14.80
CA ARG A 692 -28.09 16.52 16.21
C ARG A 692 -28.97 15.38 16.74
N ALA A 693 -29.92 14.92 15.91
CA ALA A 693 -30.79 13.82 16.31
C ALA A 693 -29.98 12.51 16.50
N HIS A 694 -28.89 12.36 15.79
CA HIS A 694 -28.09 11.15 15.88
C HIS A 694 -26.86 11.30 16.80
N LYS A 695 -26.87 12.35 17.63
CA LYS A 695 -25.74 12.54 18.55
C LYS A 695 -25.67 11.39 19.55
N LEU A 696 -24.46 11.15 20.03
CA LEU A 696 -24.24 10.14 21.04
C LEU A 696 -24.85 10.60 22.36
N ALA A 697 -25.76 9.80 22.88
CA ALA A 697 -26.44 10.10 24.14
C ALA A 697 -25.90 9.16 25.22
N THR A 698 -25.29 9.73 26.25
CA THR A 698 -24.75 8.98 27.36
C THR A 698 -25.49 9.35 28.65
N ASP A 699 -26.03 8.34 29.28
CA ASP A 699 -26.74 8.55 30.55
C ASP A 699 -25.86 8.13 31.72
N TRP A 700 -25.35 9.12 32.42
CA TRP A 700 -24.49 8.89 33.55
C TRP A 700 -25.22 8.74 34.87
N SER A 701 -26.53 8.90 34.89
CA SER A 701 -27.30 8.92 36.14
C SER A 701 -27.28 7.61 36.89
N GLY A 702 -27.10 6.49 36.18
CA GLY A 702 -27.06 5.18 36.82
C GLY A 702 -25.69 4.64 37.07
N TYR A 703 -24.63 5.42 36.81
CA TYR A 703 -23.28 4.92 36.95
C TYR A 703 -22.63 5.44 38.23
N THR A 704 -22.16 4.51 39.04
CA THR A 704 -21.38 4.83 40.22
C THR A 704 -19.96 4.33 40.00
N PRO A 705 -18.98 5.25 39.90
CA PRO A 705 -17.60 4.81 39.67
C PRO A 705 -17.10 3.94 40.84
N PRO A 706 -16.32 2.92 40.54
CA PRO A 706 -15.75 2.13 41.63
C PRO A 706 -14.76 2.95 42.45
N LYS A 707 -14.79 2.79 43.73
CA LYS A 707 -13.87 3.48 44.62
C LYS A 707 -12.55 2.68 44.69
N PRO A 708 -11.41 3.35 44.47
CA PRO A 708 -10.14 2.67 44.61
C PRO A 708 -9.95 2.08 46.01
N SER A 709 -9.26 0.96 46.09
CA SER A 709 -9.00 0.34 47.40
C SER A 709 -8.06 1.21 48.26
N VAL A 710 -7.22 2.01 47.63
CA VAL A 710 -6.34 2.93 48.33
C VAL A 710 -6.50 4.28 47.69
N THR A 711 -6.80 5.31 48.48
CA THR A 711 -6.86 6.70 48.01
C THR A 711 -5.67 7.49 48.57
N GLY A 712 -5.19 8.44 47.79
CA GLY A 712 -4.04 9.23 48.18
C GLY A 712 -2.74 8.58 47.77
N VAL A 713 -1.66 9.17 48.22
CA VAL A 713 -0.31 8.71 47.90
C VAL A 713 0.10 7.61 48.89
N LYS A 714 0.61 6.51 48.38
CA LYS A 714 1.16 5.43 49.18
C LYS A 714 2.58 5.15 48.71
N GLU A 715 3.54 5.25 49.63
CA GLU A 715 4.93 4.98 49.36
C GLU A 715 5.26 3.53 49.66
N LEU A 716 5.88 2.84 48.70
CA LEU A 716 6.29 1.45 48.87
C LEU A 716 7.83 1.43 48.89
N ARG A 717 8.40 1.63 50.08
CA ARG A 717 9.84 1.82 50.21
C ARG A 717 10.65 0.55 50.18
N ASP A 718 10.08 -0.53 50.66
CA ASP A 718 10.83 -1.80 50.80
C ASP A 718 10.28 -2.89 49.89
N TYR A 719 9.66 -2.50 48.80
CA TYR A 719 9.10 -3.49 47.88
C TYR A 719 10.22 -4.28 47.20
N SER A 720 10.06 -5.60 47.14
CA SER A 720 11.08 -6.49 46.59
C SER A 720 11.34 -6.18 45.11
N LEU A 721 12.59 -5.86 44.77
CA LEU A 721 12.95 -5.64 43.37
C LEU A 721 12.83 -6.93 42.57
N ALA A 722 13.09 -8.08 43.16
CA ALA A 722 12.95 -9.34 42.46
C ALA A 722 11.50 -9.56 42.04
N GLU A 723 10.56 -9.23 42.93
CA GLU A 723 9.15 -9.39 42.63
C GLU A 723 8.71 -8.39 41.51
N ILE A 724 9.19 -7.17 41.61
CA ILE A 724 8.88 -6.17 40.59
C ILE A 724 9.42 -6.63 39.23
N ALA A 725 10.63 -7.19 39.22
CA ALA A 725 11.28 -7.62 37.98
C ALA A 725 10.46 -8.67 37.23
N GLU A 726 9.66 -9.48 37.97
CA GLU A 726 8.82 -10.47 37.33
C GLU A 726 7.72 -9.85 36.47
N TYR A 727 7.35 -8.60 36.73
CA TYR A 727 6.26 -7.93 36.06
C TYR A 727 6.73 -6.92 35.02
N ILE A 728 8.05 -6.77 34.87
CA ILE A 728 8.62 -5.87 33.89
C ILE A 728 8.60 -6.54 32.51
N ASP A 729 8.11 -5.81 31.52
CA ASP A 729 8.21 -6.27 30.14
C ASP A 729 9.61 -5.88 29.64
N TRP A 730 10.51 -6.83 29.62
CA TRP A 730 11.91 -6.54 29.37
C TRP A 730 12.24 -6.22 27.92
N THR A 731 11.43 -6.66 26.99
CA THR A 731 11.72 -6.41 25.56
C THR A 731 11.80 -4.91 25.24
N PRO A 732 10.83 -4.09 25.66
CA PRO A 732 10.98 -2.65 25.44
C PRO A 732 12.20 -2.03 26.09
N PHE A 733 12.57 -2.55 27.27
CA PHE A 733 13.76 -2.07 27.96
C PHE A 733 15.01 -2.29 27.09
N PHE A 734 15.18 -3.49 26.58
CA PHE A 734 16.35 -3.79 25.76
C PHE A 734 16.32 -3.01 24.44
N GLN A 735 15.13 -2.83 23.86
CA GLN A 735 15.00 -2.05 22.64
C GLN A 735 15.37 -0.58 22.89
N ALA A 736 14.94 -0.03 23.99
CA ALA A 736 15.25 1.37 24.33
C ALA A 736 16.74 1.59 24.50
N TRP A 737 17.46 0.55 24.95
CA TRP A 737 18.91 0.62 25.12
C TRP A 737 19.66 0.14 23.88
N GLU A 738 18.94 -0.07 22.79
CA GLU A 738 19.50 -0.45 21.49
C GLU A 738 20.27 -1.77 21.53
N LEU A 739 19.81 -2.68 22.38
CA LEU A 739 20.39 -4.01 22.47
C LEU A 739 19.62 -4.96 21.57
N ALA A 740 20.36 -5.64 20.67
CA ALA A 740 19.74 -6.53 19.69
C ALA A 740 19.50 -7.90 20.29
N GLY A 741 18.37 -8.50 19.96
CA GLY A 741 18.03 -9.84 20.37
C GLY A 741 16.70 -9.90 21.09
N ARG A 742 16.25 -11.11 21.33
CA ARG A 742 14.97 -11.35 22.00
C ARG A 742 15.20 -11.76 23.45
N TYR A 743 14.37 -11.24 24.32
CA TYR A 743 14.33 -11.68 25.70
C TYR A 743 13.59 -13.03 25.78
N PRO A 744 14.09 -14.02 26.52
CA PRO A 744 15.25 -13.99 27.43
C PRO A 744 16.59 -14.40 26.81
N LYS A 745 16.59 -14.76 25.52
CA LYS A 745 17.80 -15.26 24.88
C LYS A 745 18.90 -14.20 24.85
N ILE A 746 18.51 -12.93 24.80
CA ILE A 746 19.47 -11.81 24.78
C ILE A 746 20.35 -11.80 26.01
N LEU A 747 19.90 -12.37 27.13
CA LEU A 747 20.69 -12.41 28.36
C LEU A 747 21.92 -13.31 28.24
N GLN A 748 21.99 -14.13 27.22
CA GLN A 748 23.11 -15.06 27.02
C GLN A 748 24.15 -14.52 26.05
N ASP A 749 23.91 -13.34 25.49
CA ASP A 749 24.88 -12.73 24.59
C ASP A 749 26.12 -12.26 25.34
N ASN A 750 27.29 -12.51 24.75
CA ASN A 750 28.56 -12.07 25.29
C ASN A 750 28.96 -10.76 24.62
N VAL A 751 28.40 -9.65 25.07
CA VAL A 751 28.72 -8.33 24.54
C VAL A 751 29.76 -7.65 25.38
#